data_a2e318fed921a49e14bf06dcc6afd218
#
_entry.id   a2e318fed921a49e14bf06dcc6afd218
#
_cell.length_a   1.000
_cell.length_b   1.000
_cell.length_c   1.000
_cell.angle_alpha   90.00
_cell.angle_beta   90.00
_cell.angle_gamma   90.00
#
_symmetry.space_group_name_H-M   'P 1'
#
loop_
_entity.id
_entity.type
_entity.pdbx_description
1 polymer ?
#
loop_
_entity_poly.entity_id
_entity_poly.type
_entity_poly.pdbx_seq_one_letter_code
_entity_poly.pdbx_strand_id
1 'polypeptide(L)'
;MTERKLNIKPADLKKEMESAYLDYSMSVIVSRALPDVRDGLKPVHRRIIYGMQQQGLFPDRKYSKSARLVGEVMGKYHPHGDRAIYDAVVRLAQDFNMRYPLVDGQGNFGSIDGDGAAAPRYTELRMAKLSLEMLRDINKDTVDFQDNYDGEEQEPVVLPSRFPNLIVNGSSGIAVGMATNMAPHNLGETIDALIASIDNPNITIEELMKHIKAPDFPTGGNIMGLEEVKNAYTTGRGKVKLRAEARIEESKNRYKIIVTEIPYQVNKSNLIKKIADLVKQKKLEGISDLRDESDRKGMRIVIETKRDANPNIVLNNLYKYTQMQTTFGIINLALVNGVPKVLNLKQLIDHYLVHQEIVVRRRTQFDLNKAKARIHIVEGLLKAIDNIDEIIHIIRTSYDDALEKLMQRFGFSEIQAQAILDMRLKRLQGLEKEKLQNEFDELSALIEQLTEILNNRHMLLEIIKDELTEIKTKYADDRRTKILRDDGDFEDMELLEEEDMFITITNKGYIKRISTDAYKVQHRGGRGVNAMGMKDGDFIKDMFATTTHQDLLFFTNKGKVYSLKAYEVPEASRTARGSNIINLIQIDADESVTQVLALDKDKEDDQFIIFITKNGKVKKTSLDLYENIRKTGIIAIKFDEGDELIDVKLVEKNENVIIVTKKGMSLQFNVDQLRDLSRNAIGVKAITLNKDDEVISFDLVKDNEFLAVISENGYGKKTELSNYTTQNRGGKGIRTYKIAKKTGDVACAKALKNEDEILLISKKAEVIRIKAEGISTLSRSTSGVLLKNTDKGEDAIVAVAKYFEE
;
A
#
# COMPACT_ATOMS: atom_id res chain seq x y z
N MET A 1 -59.60 -11.12 48.10
CA MET A 1 -58.65 -10.81 47.08
C MET A 1 -57.34 -10.43 47.77
N THR A 2 -56.40 -11.35 47.81
CA THR A 2 -55.08 -11.09 48.40
C THR A 2 -54.19 -10.32 47.36
N GLU A 3 -53.89 -9.05 47.68
CA GLU A 3 -52.94 -8.24 46.91
C GLU A 3 -51.60 -8.94 46.87
N ARG A 4 -51.18 -9.41 45.65
CA ARG A 4 -49.81 -9.83 45.37
C ARG A 4 -48.91 -8.57 45.50
N LYS A 5 -48.16 -8.45 46.60
CA LYS A 5 -47.10 -7.50 46.71
C LYS A 5 -46.08 -7.82 45.60
N LEU A 6 -46.08 -7.02 44.51
CA LEU A 6 -45.04 -7.03 43.50
C LEU A 6 -43.75 -6.60 44.16
N ASN A 7 -42.76 -7.50 44.16
CA ASN A 7 -41.43 -7.20 44.71
C ASN A 7 -40.65 -6.36 43.67
N ILE A 8 -41.04 -5.10 43.58
CA ILE A 8 -40.40 -4.14 42.66
C ILE A 8 -39.10 -3.64 43.30
N LYS A 9 -37.97 -4.01 42.71
CA LYS A 9 -36.65 -3.45 43.08
C LYS A 9 -36.35 -2.27 42.13
N PRO A 10 -36.03 -1.08 42.64
CA PRO A 10 -35.58 -0.01 41.79
C PRO A 10 -34.22 -0.37 41.17
N ALA A 11 -34.13 -0.34 39.84
CA ALA A 11 -32.91 -0.53 39.10
C ALA A 11 -32.55 0.78 38.38
N ASP A 12 -31.28 1.21 38.51
CA ASP A 12 -30.76 2.33 37.78
C ASP A 12 -30.46 1.87 36.34
N LEU A 13 -31.26 2.34 35.40
CA LEU A 13 -31.15 1.96 33.98
C LEU A 13 -29.73 2.18 33.44
N LYS A 14 -29.07 3.25 33.86
CA LYS A 14 -27.70 3.56 33.40
C LYS A 14 -26.69 2.50 33.87
N LYS A 15 -26.75 2.11 35.17
CA LYS A 15 -25.86 1.09 35.70
C LYS A 15 -26.12 -0.28 35.12
N GLU A 16 -27.38 -0.65 34.92
CA GLU A 16 -27.74 -1.91 34.25
C GLU A 16 -27.25 -1.95 32.81
N MET A 17 -27.42 -0.86 32.04
CA MET A 17 -26.91 -0.80 30.66
C MET A 17 -25.38 -0.83 30.60
N GLU A 18 -24.70 -0.10 31.49
CA GLU A 18 -23.22 -0.11 31.56
C GLU A 18 -22.71 -1.52 31.88
N SER A 19 -23.29 -2.21 32.87
CA SER A 19 -22.91 -3.58 33.23
C SER A 19 -23.18 -4.55 32.07
N ALA A 20 -24.39 -4.56 31.51
CA ALA A 20 -24.76 -5.42 30.41
C ALA A 20 -23.91 -5.19 29.15
N TYR A 21 -23.56 -3.94 28.87
CA TYR A 21 -22.69 -3.61 27.74
C TYR A 21 -21.23 -4.07 27.97
N LEU A 22 -20.71 -3.93 29.19
CA LEU A 22 -19.39 -4.45 29.54
C LEU A 22 -19.34 -5.98 29.42
N ASP A 23 -20.36 -6.70 29.96
CA ASP A 23 -20.45 -8.15 29.90
C ASP A 23 -20.54 -8.64 28.45
N TYR A 24 -21.39 -7.98 27.63
CA TYR A 24 -21.46 -8.27 26.20
C TYR A 24 -20.13 -8.01 25.49
N SER A 25 -19.49 -6.89 25.77
CA SER A 25 -18.21 -6.51 25.16
C SER A 25 -17.11 -7.52 25.52
N MET A 26 -17.01 -7.89 26.79
CA MET A 26 -16.09 -8.92 27.27
C MET A 26 -16.32 -10.26 26.57
N SER A 27 -17.58 -10.69 26.47
CA SER A 27 -17.94 -11.92 25.78
C SER A 27 -17.54 -11.88 24.30
N VAL A 28 -17.81 -10.78 23.61
CA VAL A 28 -17.44 -10.64 22.18
C VAL A 28 -15.92 -10.62 22.00
N ILE A 29 -15.18 -9.98 22.88
CA ILE A 29 -13.71 -9.88 22.81
C ILE A 29 -13.07 -11.25 23.09
N VAL A 30 -13.38 -11.86 24.24
CA VAL A 30 -12.68 -13.06 24.72
C VAL A 30 -13.25 -14.34 24.11
N SER A 31 -14.57 -14.44 23.96
CA SER A 31 -15.24 -15.71 23.63
C SER A 31 -15.74 -15.79 22.18
N ARG A 32 -15.44 -14.80 21.30
CA ARG A 32 -15.97 -14.82 19.92
C ARG A 32 -15.00 -14.34 18.85
N ALA A 33 -14.49 -13.09 18.96
CA ALA A 33 -13.89 -12.40 17.82
C ALA A 33 -12.38 -12.55 17.71
N LEU A 34 -11.66 -12.66 18.84
CA LEU A 34 -10.20 -12.67 18.85
C LEU A 34 -9.64 -14.09 18.99
N PRO A 35 -8.50 -14.37 18.31
CA PRO A 35 -7.79 -15.63 18.45
C PRO A 35 -6.95 -15.65 19.75
N ASP A 36 -6.75 -16.84 20.33
CA ASP A 36 -5.73 -17.05 21.36
C ASP A 36 -4.32 -17.08 20.73
N VAL A 37 -3.35 -16.44 21.35
CA VAL A 37 -1.98 -16.34 20.82
C VAL A 37 -1.29 -17.70 20.70
N ARG A 38 -1.69 -18.69 21.54
CA ARG A 38 -1.06 -20.03 21.66
C ARG A 38 -1.41 -20.94 20.49
N ASP A 39 -2.69 -21.07 20.12
CA ASP A 39 -3.17 -21.95 19.04
C ASP A 39 -3.70 -21.21 17.81
N GLY A 40 -3.84 -19.89 17.88
CA GLY A 40 -4.30 -19.06 16.77
C GLY A 40 -5.77 -19.23 16.42
N LEU A 41 -6.55 -19.89 17.24
CA LEU A 41 -7.95 -20.22 16.97
C LEU A 41 -8.90 -19.32 17.77
N LYS A 42 -10.01 -18.96 17.14
CA LYS A 42 -11.20 -18.47 17.84
C LYS A 42 -11.93 -19.65 18.49
N PRO A 43 -12.77 -19.43 19.52
CA PRO A 43 -13.50 -20.52 20.17
C PRO A 43 -14.29 -21.41 19.20
N VAL A 44 -14.98 -20.84 18.21
CA VAL A 44 -15.73 -21.63 17.21
C VAL A 44 -14.83 -22.56 16.38
N HIS A 45 -13.66 -22.08 15.95
CA HIS A 45 -12.70 -22.88 15.17
C HIS A 45 -12.10 -24.00 16.02
N ARG A 46 -11.76 -23.72 17.28
CA ARG A 46 -11.25 -24.72 18.23
C ARG A 46 -12.26 -25.83 18.49
N ARG A 47 -13.53 -25.47 18.69
CA ARG A 47 -14.64 -26.40 18.88
C ARG A 47 -14.90 -27.25 17.64
N ILE A 48 -14.77 -26.68 16.45
CA ILE A 48 -14.89 -27.42 15.17
C ILE A 48 -13.78 -28.47 15.06
N ILE A 49 -12.53 -28.11 15.26
CA ILE A 49 -11.39 -29.03 15.14
C ILE A 49 -11.46 -30.13 16.21
N TYR A 50 -11.82 -29.76 17.46
CA TYR A 50 -12.01 -30.71 18.54
C TYR A 50 -13.21 -31.65 18.27
N GLY A 51 -14.34 -31.12 17.81
CA GLY A 51 -15.50 -31.91 17.43
C GLY A 51 -15.22 -32.90 16.28
N MET A 52 -14.35 -32.52 15.33
CA MET A 52 -13.90 -33.44 14.27
C MET A 52 -13.09 -34.61 14.85
N GLN A 53 -12.26 -34.38 15.84
CA GLN A 53 -11.51 -35.41 16.54
C GLN A 53 -12.46 -36.36 17.29
N GLN A 54 -13.43 -35.82 18.04
CA GLN A 54 -14.39 -36.62 18.81
C GLN A 54 -15.26 -37.54 17.90
N GLN A 55 -15.56 -37.06 16.67
CA GLN A 55 -16.26 -37.87 15.67
C GLN A 55 -15.34 -38.82 14.87
N GLY A 56 -14.04 -38.80 15.10
CA GLY A 56 -13.10 -39.62 14.37
C GLY A 56 -12.97 -39.29 12.87
N LEU A 57 -13.17 -37.99 12.49
CA LEU A 57 -13.08 -37.50 11.10
C LEU A 57 -11.63 -37.25 10.66
N PHE A 58 -10.80 -38.28 10.76
CA PHE A 58 -9.38 -38.23 10.43
C PHE A 58 -9.12 -38.25 8.92
N PRO A 59 -7.93 -37.76 8.45
CA PRO A 59 -7.60 -37.66 7.02
C PRO A 59 -7.60 -39.02 6.28
N ASP A 60 -7.34 -40.10 6.98
CA ASP A 60 -7.34 -41.47 6.45
C ASP A 60 -8.74 -42.13 6.42
N ARG A 61 -9.74 -41.46 6.96
CA ARG A 61 -11.13 -41.91 7.03
C ARG A 61 -11.97 -41.38 5.86
N LYS A 62 -13.15 -42.00 5.66
CA LYS A 62 -14.14 -41.52 4.70
C LYS A 62 -14.65 -40.13 5.07
N TYR A 63 -15.01 -39.34 4.07
CA TYR A 63 -15.69 -38.07 4.27
C TYR A 63 -17.03 -38.28 4.97
N SER A 64 -17.40 -37.33 5.81
CA SER A 64 -18.69 -37.27 6.51
C SER A 64 -19.46 -36.04 6.08
N LYS A 65 -20.81 -36.10 6.10
CA LYS A 65 -21.65 -34.93 5.80
C LYS A 65 -21.34 -33.78 6.77
N SER A 66 -21.19 -32.57 6.23
CA SER A 66 -20.91 -31.36 7.02
C SER A 66 -22.01 -31.12 8.08
N ALA A 67 -23.26 -31.40 7.74
CA ALA A 67 -24.39 -31.27 8.67
C ALA A 67 -24.23 -32.09 9.96
N ARG A 68 -23.56 -33.24 9.91
CA ARG A 68 -23.31 -34.08 11.09
C ARG A 68 -22.33 -33.39 12.05
N LEU A 69 -21.23 -32.84 11.54
CA LEU A 69 -20.27 -32.08 12.36
C LEU A 69 -20.90 -30.82 12.95
N VAL A 70 -21.65 -30.06 12.14
CA VAL A 70 -22.33 -28.84 12.59
C VAL A 70 -23.30 -29.15 13.72
N GLY A 71 -24.09 -30.23 13.60
CA GLY A 71 -25.04 -30.67 14.66
C GLY A 71 -24.33 -31.05 15.96
N GLU A 72 -23.24 -31.80 15.89
CA GLU A 72 -22.41 -32.17 17.05
C GLU A 72 -21.82 -30.98 17.77
N VAL A 73 -21.16 -30.08 16.99
CA VAL A 73 -20.53 -28.86 17.55
C VAL A 73 -21.59 -27.96 18.18
N MET A 74 -22.73 -27.80 17.53
CA MET A 74 -23.83 -26.98 18.04
C MET A 74 -24.43 -27.55 19.34
N GLY A 75 -24.63 -28.87 19.36
CA GLY A 75 -25.27 -29.52 20.51
C GLY A 75 -24.36 -29.64 21.73
N LYS A 76 -23.07 -29.87 21.55
CA LYS A 76 -22.14 -30.14 22.65
C LYS A 76 -21.27 -28.97 23.08
N TYR A 77 -20.88 -28.08 22.15
CA TYR A 77 -19.81 -27.09 22.46
C TYR A 77 -20.18 -25.66 22.16
N HIS A 78 -20.95 -25.40 21.08
CA HIS A 78 -21.14 -24.02 20.59
C HIS A 78 -22.63 -23.70 20.42
N PRO A 79 -23.29 -23.12 21.45
CA PRO A 79 -24.74 -22.89 21.48
C PRO A 79 -25.16 -21.70 20.65
N HIS A 80 -24.87 -21.73 19.34
CA HIS A 80 -25.19 -20.69 18.37
C HIS A 80 -25.80 -21.31 17.10
N GLY A 81 -26.30 -20.48 16.18
CA GLY A 81 -26.93 -20.94 14.95
C GLY A 81 -26.04 -21.82 14.08
N ASP A 82 -26.60 -22.85 13.49
CA ASP A 82 -25.94 -23.81 12.60
C ASP A 82 -25.24 -23.16 11.42
N ARG A 83 -25.80 -22.07 10.86
CA ARG A 83 -25.20 -21.32 9.75
C ARG A 83 -23.87 -20.70 10.15
N ALA A 84 -23.76 -20.12 11.34
CA ALA A 84 -22.51 -19.51 11.79
C ALA A 84 -21.39 -20.56 11.94
N ILE A 85 -21.72 -21.74 12.46
CA ILE A 85 -20.78 -22.85 12.58
C ILE A 85 -20.37 -23.37 11.20
N TYR A 86 -21.36 -23.55 10.29
CA TYR A 86 -21.08 -24.01 8.94
C TYR A 86 -20.22 -23.03 8.14
N ASP A 87 -20.52 -21.72 8.22
CA ASP A 87 -19.71 -20.68 7.57
C ASP A 87 -18.24 -20.67 8.09
N ALA A 88 -18.03 -20.97 9.38
CA ALA A 88 -16.70 -21.14 9.94
C ALA A 88 -16.00 -22.40 9.39
N VAL A 89 -16.70 -23.53 9.30
CA VAL A 89 -16.19 -24.77 8.67
C VAL A 89 -15.80 -24.52 7.22
N VAL A 90 -16.66 -23.84 6.46
CA VAL A 90 -16.42 -23.50 5.05
C VAL A 90 -15.14 -22.69 4.90
N ARG A 91 -14.93 -21.69 5.75
CA ARG A 91 -13.68 -20.89 5.73
C ARG A 91 -12.42 -21.71 5.99
N LEU A 92 -12.50 -22.66 6.93
CA LEU A 92 -11.38 -23.56 7.24
C LEU A 92 -11.02 -24.51 6.09
N ALA A 93 -11.93 -24.73 5.13
CA ALA A 93 -11.74 -25.60 3.96
C ALA A 93 -11.33 -24.82 2.68
N GLN A 94 -11.48 -23.50 2.65
CA GLN A 94 -11.21 -22.69 1.45
C GLN A 94 -9.72 -22.40 1.29
N ASP A 95 -9.10 -22.87 0.21
CA ASP A 95 -7.68 -22.69 -0.13
C ASP A 95 -7.31 -21.27 -0.58
N PHE A 96 -8.31 -20.46 -0.93
CA PHE A 96 -8.16 -19.03 -1.22
C PHE A 96 -8.33 -18.12 0.02
N ASN A 97 -8.80 -18.66 1.15
CA ASN A 97 -8.92 -17.97 2.44
C ASN A 97 -7.83 -18.38 3.43
N MET A 98 -7.49 -19.68 3.46
CA MET A 98 -6.51 -20.25 4.38
C MET A 98 -5.21 -20.54 3.62
N ARG A 99 -4.08 -20.08 4.11
CA ARG A 99 -2.78 -20.42 3.51
C ARG A 99 -2.50 -21.94 3.63
N TYR A 100 -2.92 -22.51 4.76
CA TYR A 100 -2.91 -23.96 5.04
C TYR A 100 -4.27 -24.36 5.59
N PRO A 101 -5.18 -24.87 4.74
CA PRO A 101 -6.51 -25.31 5.17
C PRO A 101 -6.46 -26.35 6.29
N LEU A 102 -7.37 -26.23 7.25
CA LEU A 102 -7.49 -27.16 8.38
C LEU A 102 -8.60 -28.20 8.16
N VAL A 103 -9.46 -27.98 7.19
CA VAL A 103 -10.54 -28.89 6.80
C VAL A 103 -10.32 -29.34 5.35
N ASP A 104 -10.41 -30.63 5.09
CA ASP A 104 -10.43 -31.21 3.75
C ASP A 104 -11.90 -31.41 3.34
N GLY A 105 -12.37 -30.57 2.40
CA GLY A 105 -13.76 -30.53 1.96
C GLY A 105 -13.96 -31.20 0.61
N GLN A 106 -15.09 -31.92 0.48
CA GLN A 106 -15.55 -32.48 -0.79
C GLN A 106 -16.92 -31.90 -1.15
N GLY A 107 -17.03 -31.37 -2.38
CA GLY A 107 -18.20 -30.68 -2.88
C GLY A 107 -17.96 -29.19 -3.09
N ASN A 108 -19.04 -28.39 -3.14
CA ASN A 108 -18.95 -26.95 -3.35
C ASN A 108 -18.83 -26.23 -2.00
N PHE A 109 -17.61 -25.77 -1.66
CA PHE A 109 -17.29 -24.91 -0.51
C PHE A 109 -17.15 -23.43 -0.88
N GLY A 110 -17.76 -23.00 -1.99
CA GLY A 110 -17.61 -21.63 -2.49
C GLY A 110 -16.42 -21.46 -3.43
N SER A 111 -16.30 -20.28 -3.99
CA SER A 111 -15.21 -19.92 -4.92
C SER A 111 -14.68 -18.50 -4.70
N ILE A 112 -13.56 -18.20 -5.31
CA ILE A 112 -12.96 -16.85 -5.34
C ILE A 112 -13.86 -15.84 -6.08
N ASP A 113 -14.84 -16.31 -6.85
CA ASP A 113 -15.86 -15.49 -7.51
C ASP A 113 -16.95 -15.00 -6.53
N GLY A 114 -16.91 -15.47 -5.29
CA GLY A 114 -17.89 -15.13 -4.26
C GLY A 114 -19.13 -15.99 -4.28
N ASP A 115 -19.11 -17.13 -5.00
CA ASP A 115 -20.16 -18.11 -4.89
C ASP A 115 -20.22 -18.68 -3.48
N GLY A 116 -21.42 -18.80 -2.94
CA GLY A 116 -21.64 -19.39 -1.63
C GLY A 116 -21.41 -20.90 -1.64
N ALA A 117 -21.07 -21.47 -0.47
CA ALA A 117 -21.02 -22.90 -0.32
C ALA A 117 -22.42 -23.54 -0.48
N ALA A 118 -22.46 -24.76 -0.98
CA ALA A 118 -23.70 -25.57 -0.98
C ALA A 118 -24.16 -25.83 0.44
N ALA A 119 -25.47 -26.13 0.62
CA ALA A 119 -26.00 -26.45 1.95
C ALA A 119 -25.25 -27.62 2.61
N PRO A 120 -25.10 -27.65 3.95
CA PRO A 120 -24.28 -28.63 4.68
C PRO A 120 -24.70 -30.10 4.49
N ARG A 121 -25.91 -30.34 4.01
CA ARG A 121 -26.38 -31.70 3.64
C ARG A 121 -25.75 -32.21 2.33
N TYR A 122 -25.23 -31.35 1.48
CA TYR A 122 -24.60 -31.72 0.20
C TYR A 122 -23.10 -31.81 0.29
N THR A 123 -22.46 -31.02 1.12
CA THR A 123 -21.01 -31.01 1.31
C THR A 123 -20.56 -32.09 2.30
N GLU A 124 -19.34 -32.56 2.10
CA GLU A 124 -18.70 -33.55 2.96
C GLU A 124 -17.34 -33.06 3.39
N LEU A 125 -16.86 -33.52 4.53
CA LEU A 125 -15.61 -33.05 5.10
C LEU A 125 -14.90 -34.12 5.94
N ARG A 126 -13.62 -33.89 6.16
CA ARG A 126 -12.76 -34.56 7.13
C ARG A 126 -11.63 -33.59 7.53
N MET A 127 -10.82 -33.94 8.50
CA MET A 127 -9.63 -33.15 8.83
C MET A 127 -8.64 -33.10 7.67
N ALA A 128 -8.00 -31.95 7.47
CA ALA A 128 -6.78 -31.87 6.67
C ALA A 128 -5.63 -32.54 7.45
N LYS A 129 -4.59 -33.00 6.72
CA LYS A 129 -3.44 -33.68 7.36
C LYS A 129 -2.75 -32.81 8.42
N LEU A 130 -2.60 -31.51 8.16
CA LEU A 130 -1.95 -30.57 9.08
C LEU A 130 -2.79 -30.38 10.37
N SER A 131 -4.11 -30.55 10.34
CA SER A 131 -4.96 -30.41 11.53
C SER A 131 -4.68 -31.43 12.61
N LEU A 132 -4.10 -32.59 12.25
CA LEU A 132 -3.65 -33.59 13.22
C LEU A 132 -2.56 -33.03 14.15
N GLU A 133 -1.72 -32.14 13.62
CA GLU A 133 -0.65 -31.52 14.41
C GLU A 133 -1.21 -30.47 15.39
N MET A 134 -2.42 -29.97 15.17
CA MET A 134 -3.11 -29.11 16.16
C MET A 134 -3.52 -29.88 17.41
N LEU A 135 -3.88 -31.16 17.24
CA LEU A 135 -4.49 -32.02 18.26
C LEU A 135 -3.54 -33.07 18.85
N ARG A 136 -2.32 -33.13 18.30
CA ARG A 136 -1.38 -34.19 18.69
C ARG A 136 -1.08 -34.12 20.19
N ASP A 137 -1.13 -35.29 20.84
CA ASP A 137 -0.92 -35.46 22.26
C ASP A 137 -1.94 -34.75 23.21
N ILE A 138 -3.10 -34.34 22.70
CA ILE A 138 -4.16 -33.71 23.51
C ILE A 138 -4.63 -34.61 24.66
N ASN A 139 -4.57 -35.94 24.50
CA ASN A 139 -4.94 -36.95 25.49
C ASN A 139 -3.85 -37.22 26.55
N LYS A 140 -2.74 -36.46 26.50
CA LYS A 140 -1.61 -36.58 27.43
C LYS A 140 -1.54 -35.45 28.44
N ASP A 141 -2.65 -34.88 28.82
CA ASP A 141 -2.74 -33.76 29.77
C ASP A 141 -1.88 -32.53 29.36
N THR A 142 -1.74 -32.29 28.05
CA THR A 142 -0.90 -31.23 27.50
C THR A 142 -1.50 -29.83 27.64
N VAL A 143 -2.83 -29.75 27.72
CA VAL A 143 -3.63 -28.51 27.82
C VAL A 143 -4.73 -28.66 28.85
N ASP A 144 -5.23 -27.52 29.35
CA ASP A 144 -6.34 -27.51 30.30
C ASP A 144 -7.67 -27.69 29.58
N PHE A 145 -8.63 -28.34 30.27
CA PHE A 145 -9.98 -28.49 29.84
C PHE A 145 -10.91 -27.70 30.76
N GLN A 146 -12.02 -27.26 30.22
CA GLN A 146 -13.10 -26.58 30.95
C GLN A 146 -14.45 -27.22 30.60
N ASP A 147 -15.43 -27.04 31.46
CA ASP A 147 -16.79 -27.47 31.19
C ASP A 147 -17.36 -26.67 30.02
N ASN A 148 -18.17 -27.34 29.20
CA ASN A 148 -18.91 -26.69 28.13
C ASN A 148 -20.03 -25.78 28.70
N TYR A 149 -20.92 -25.26 27.85
CA TYR A 149 -21.94 -24.28 28.22
C TYR A 149 -23.02 -24.86 29.18
N ASP A 150 -23.25 -26.18 29.23
CA ASP A 150 -24.22 -26.85 30.09
C ASP A 150 -23.60 -27.72 31.20
N GLY A 151 -22.27 -27.85 31.22
CA GLY A 151 -21.52 -28.64 32.19
C GLY A 151 -21.60 -30.16 31.99
N GLU A 152 -22.13 -30.63 30.86
CA GLU A 152 -22.24 -32.07 30.57
C GLU A 152 -21.00 -32.63 29.84
N GLU A 153 -20.27 -31.81 29.13
CA GLU A 153 -19.09 -32.19 28.38
C GLU A 153 -17.92 -31.29 28.72
N GLN A 154 -16.70 -31.72 28.38
CA GLN A 154 -15.49 -30.89 28.53
C GLN A 154 -14.91 -30.49 27.17
N GLU A 155 -14.45 -29.27 27.08
CA GLU A 155 -13.77 -28.75 25.90
C GLU A 155 -12.36 -28.21 26.25
N PRO A 156 -11.37 -28.29 25.33
CA PRO A 156 -10.04 -27.76 25.60
C PRO A 156 -10.07 -26.23 25.59
N VAL A 157 -9.41 -25.61 26.57
CA VAL A 157 -9.20 -24.15 26.66
C VAL A 157 -8.39 -23.66 25.47
N VAL A 158 -7.40 -24.47 25.06
CA VAL A 158 -6.48 -24.23 23.93
C VAL A 158 -6.04 -25.56 23.36
N LEU A 159 -5.67 -25.63 22.09
CA LEU A 159 -5.09 -26.84 21.50
C LEU A 159 -3.56 -26.88 21.68
N PRO A 160 -2.95 -28.07 21.70
CA PRO A 160 -1.49 -28.24 21.75
C PRO A 160 -0.75 -27.53 20.63
N SER A 161 -1.34 -27.51 19.44
CA SER A 161 -0.90 -26.74 18.26
C SER A 161 0.60 -26.85 17.96
N ARG A 162 1.04 -27.99 17.49
CA ARG A 162 2.46 -28.31 17.24
C ARG A 162 3.11 -27.42 16.16
N PHE A 163 2.33 -26.65 15.40
CA PHE A 163 2.82 -25.64 14.45
C PHE A 163 2.20 -24.26 14.77
N PRO A 164 2.84 -23.15 14.41
CA PRO A 164 2.47 -21.78 14.78
C PRO A 164 1.29 -21.27 13.95
N ASN A 165 0.07 -21.87 14.14
CA ASN A 165 -1.10 -21.61 13.32
C ASN A 165 -1.47 -20.13 13.22
N LEU A 166 -1.32 -19.34 14.30
CA LEU A 166 -1.65 -17.92 14.29
C LEU A 166 -0.80 -17.14 13.28
N ILE A 167 0.51 -17.43 13.21
CA ILE A 167 1.42 -16.76 12.29
C ILE A 167 1.21 -17.28 10.86
N VAL A 168 1.06 -18.59 10.71
CA VAL A 168 0.99 -19.28 9.41
C VAL A 168 -0.31 -18.99 8.67
N ASN A 169 -1.46 -19.06 9.34
CA ASN A 169 -2.78 -18.84 8.73
C ASN A 169 -3.34 -17.43 8.97
N GLY A 170 -2.77 -16.69 9.92
CA GLY A 170 -3.35 -15.43 10.34
C GLY A 170 -4.73 -15.55 11.00
N SER A 171 -5.36 -14.43 11.25
CA SER A 171 -6.73 -14.36 11.76
C SER A 171 -7.32 -12.97 11.49
N SER A 172 -8.63 -12.91 11.19
CA SER A 172 -9.34 -11.63 11.07
C SER A 172 -10.59 -11.65 11.93
N GLY A 173 -10.89 -10.56 12.64
CA GLY A 173 -12.07 -10.47 13.51
C GLY A 173 -12.36 -9.04 13.94
N ILE A 174 -13.65 -8.76 14.14
CA ILE A 174 -14.15 -7.48 14.60
C ILE A 174 -14.78 -7.69 15.97
N ALA A 175 -14.22 -7.08 17.01
CA ALA A 175 -14.74 -7.07 18.35
C ALA A 175 -15.30 -5.69 18.71
N VAL A 176 -15.77 -5.51 19.94
CA VAL A 176 -16.23 -4.19 20.41
C VAL A 176 -15.02 -3.31 20.70
N GLY A 177 -14.93 -2.19 20.01
CA GLY A 177 -13.85 -1.20 20.18
C GLY A 177 -12.47 -1.61 19.61
N MET A 178 -12.33 -2.79 19.04
CA MET A 178 -11.06 -3.28 18.48
C MET A 178 -11.27 -4.31 17.36
N ALA A 179 -10.27 -4.47 16.51
CA ALA A 179 -10.26 -5.46 15.44
C ALA A 179 -8.89 -6.11 15.32
N THR A 180 -8.87 -7.35 14.87
CA THR A 180 -7.65 -8.07 14.47
C THR A 180 -7.68 -8.36 12.98
N ASN A 181 -6.53 -8.22 12.32
CA ASN A 181 -6.34 -8.61 10.93
C ASN A 181 -4.88 -9.02 10.73
N MET A 182 -4.60 -10.28 11.02
CA MET A 182 -3.25 -10.83 10.98
C MET A 182 -3.01 -11.49 9.63
N ALA A 183 -1.92 -11.14 8.99
CA ALA A 183 -1.54 -11.69 7.71
C ALA A 183 -1.03 -13.14 7.85
N PRO A 184 -1.28 -14.02 6.87
CA PRO A 184 -0.71 -15.37 6.81
C PRO A 184 0.75 -15.34 6.36
N HIS A 185 1.52 -16.40 6.71
CA HIS A 185 2.94 -16.53 6.37
C HIS A 185 3.26 -17.94 5.88
N ASN A 186 4.40 -18.07 5.19
CA ASN A 186 4.91 -19.37 4.76
C ASN A 186 5.33 -20.21 5.96
N LEU A 187 4.94 -21.49 5.99
CA LEU A 187 5.22 -22.41 7.09
C LEU A 187 6.72 -22.66 7.27
N GLY A 188 7.44 -22.90 6.17
CA GLY A 188 8.87 -23.14 6.21
C GLY A 188 9.65 -21.96 6.76
N GLU A 189 9.36 -20.74 6.25
CA GLU A 189 9.96 -19.49 6.73
C GLU A 189 9.67 -19.24 8.21
N THR A 190 8.44 -19.51 8.65
CA THR A 190 8.03 -19.33 10.04
C THR A 190 8.74 -20.30 10.97
N ILE A 191 8.88 -21.57 10.58
CA ILE A 191 9.61 -22.57 11.36
C ILE A 191 11.09 -22.20 11.47
N ASP A 192 11.73 -21.75 10.39
CA ASP A 192 13.12 -21.29 10.43
C ASP A 192 13.32 -20.13 11.41
N ALA A 193 12.38 -19.19 11.46
CA ALA A 193 12.43 -18.09 12.43
C ALA A 193 12.22 -18.56 13.87
N LEU A 194 11.35 -19.56 14.10
CA LEU A 194 11.18 -20.19 15.42
C LEU A 194 12.47 -20.87 15.89
N ILE A 195 13.10 -21.67 15.03
CA ILE A 195 14.37 -22.33 15.32
C ILE A 195 15.47 -21.28 15.62
N ALA A 196 15.60 -20.27 14.77
CA ALA A 196 16.54 -19.17 15.00
C ALA A 196 16.27 -18.42 16.33
N SER A 197 15.01 -18.31 16.76
CA SER A 197 14.62 -17.69 18.03
C SER A 197 14.93 -18.59 19.25
N ILE A 198 14.88 -19.91 19.07
CA ILE A 198 15.35 -20.88 20.10
C ILE A 198 16.85 -20.77 20.27
N ASP A 199 17.61 -20.70 19.17
CA ASP A 199 19.08 -20.61 19.18
C ASP A 199 19.58 -19.26 19.74
N ASN A 200 18.87 -18.18 19.43
CA ASN A 200 19.15 -16.84 19.94
C ASN A 200 17.89 -16.19 20.53
N PRO A 201 17.64 -16.30 21.85
CA PRO A 201 16.49 -15.68 22.52
C PRO A 201 16.42 -14.15 22.37
N ASN A 202 17.54 -13.48 22.13
CA ASN A 202 17.64 -12.05 21.95
C ASN A 202 17.65 -11.60 20.48
N ILE A 203 17.25 -12.47 19.56
CA ILE A 203 17.17 -12.20 18.12
C ILE A 203 16.33 -10.94 17.84
N THR A 204 16.82 -10.06 16.99
CA THR A 204 16.14 -8.83 16.60
C THR A 204 15.09 -9.08 15.53
N ILE A 205 14.20 -8.11 15.31
CA ILE A 205 13.19 -8.23 14.23
C ILE A 205 13.84 -8.22 12.85
N GLU A 206 14.91 -7.45 12.65
CA GLU A 206 15.68 -7.45 11.41
C GLU A 206 16.31 -8.82 11.12
N GLU A 207 16.79 -9.50 12.13
CA GLU A 207 17.33 -10.85 12.00
C GLU A 207 16.22 -11.87 11.72
N LEU A 208 15.07 -11.76 12.38
CA LEU A 208 13.89 -12.58 12.12
C LEU A 208 13.40 -12.42 10.66
N MET A 209 13.47 -11.21 10.11
CA MET A 209 13.08 -10.92 8.72
C MET A 209 14.02 -11.58 7.68
N LYS A 210 15.19 -12.07 8.05
CA LYS A 210 16.01 -12.91 7.16
C LYS A 210 15.34 -14.26 6.90
N HIS A 211 14.53 -14.73 7.83
CA HIS A 211 13.77 -15.99 7.75
C HIS A 211 12.32 -15.73 7.29
N ILE A 212 11.55 -14.90 8.00
CA ILE A 212 10.20 -14.49 7.59
C ILE A 212 10.29 -13.16 6.82
N LYS A 213 10.40 -13.24 5.50
CA LYS A 213 10.64 -12.07 4.64
C LYS A 213 9.46 -11.10 4.62
N ALA A 214 8.25 -11.64 4.46
CA ALA A 214 6.99 -10.90 4.37
C ALA A 214 5.80 -11.85 4.53
N PRO A 215 4.55 -11.38 4.67
CA PRO A 215 3.35 -12.20 4.55
C PRO A 215 3.34 -13.04 3.28
N ASP A 216 2.67 -14.20 3.33
CA ASP A 216 2.50 -15.12 2.20
C ASP A 216 1.03 -15.47 2.05
N PHE A 217 0.37 -14.82 1.10
CA PHE A 217 -1.08 -14.91 0.94
C PHE A 217 -1.49 -16.14 0.12
N PRO A 218 -2.62 -16.78 0.43
CA PRO A 218 -3.08 -17.97 -0.28
C PRO A 218 -3.36 -17.73 -1.77
N THR A 219 -3.75 -16.51 -2.15
CA THR A 219 -4.05 -16.12 -3.54
C THR A 219 -2.82 -15.62 -4.31
N GLY A 220 -1.61 -15.67 -3.73
CA GLY A 220 -0.38 -15.17 -4.35
C GLY A 220 -0.33 -13.65 -4.45
N GLY A 221 -0.07 -13.14 -5.64
CA GLY A 221 0.11 -11.70 -5.91
C GLY A 221 1.46 -11.15 -5.46
N ASN A 222 1.58 -9.83 -5.49
CA ASN A 222 2.82 -9.11 -5.24
C ASN A 222 2.69 -8.19 -4.02
N ILE A 223 3.64 -8.25 -3.10
CA ILE A 223 3.84 -7.25 -2.04
C ILE A 223 4.76 -6.16 -2.61
N MET A 224 4.34 -4.90 -2.50
CA MET A 224 5.08 -3.74 -2.95
C MET A 224 5.85 -3.11 -1.78
N GLY A 225 7.18 -3.23 -1.80
CA GLY A 225 8.07 -2.72 -0.75
C GLY A 225 8.07 -3.52 0.56
N LEU A 226 9.12 -3.36 1.35
CA LEU A 226 9.30 -4.05 2.64
C LEU A 226 9.23 -3.11 3.85
N GLU A 227 9.27 -1.80 3.66
CA GLU A 227 9.29 -0.83 4.78
C GLU A 227 8.05 -0.95 5.68
N GLU A 228 6.86 -0.99 5.06
CA GLU A 228 5.61 -1.15 5.79
C GLU A 228 5.46 -2.56 6.42
N VAL A 229 6.05 -3.59 5.81
CA VAL A 229 6.14 -4.94 6.43
C VAL A 229 7.01 -4.89 7.68
N LYS A 230 8.19 -4.24 7.61
CA LYS A 230 9.08 -4.06 8.74
C LYS A 230 8.40 -3.26 9.86
N ASN A 231 7.69 -2.20 9.51
CA ASN A 231 6.89 -1.43 10.46
C ASN A 231 5.84 -2.31 11.16
N ALA A 232 5.08 -3.11 10.38
CA ALA A 232 4.10 -4.04 10.93
C ALA A 232 4.71 -5.08 11.87
N TYR A 233 5.88 -5.63 11.53
CA TYR A 233 6.57 -6.61 12.37
C TYR A 233 7.15 -6.00 13.64
N THR A 234 7.52 -4.72 13.60
CA THR A 234 8.09 -4.00 14.76
C THR A 234 7.00 -3.51 15.73
N THR A 235 5.89 -3.01 15.20
CA THR A 235 4.85 -2.35 16.01
C THR A 235 3.60 -3.19 16.22
N GLY A 236 3.43 -4.27 15.46
CA GLY A 236 2.18 -5.04 15.38
C GLY A 236 1.09 -4.37 14.52
N ARG A 237 1.39 -3.24 13.85
CA ARG A 237 0.48 -2.52 12.96
C ARG A 237 1.20 -2.00 11.73
N GLY A 238 0.57 -2.12 10.56
CA GLY A 238 1.12 -1.61 9.30
C GLY A 238 0.14 -1.73 8.15
N LYS A 239 0.52 -1.18 6.99
CA LYS A 239 -0.29 -1.17 5.77
C LYS A 239 0.53 -1.75 4.62
N VAL A 240 0.28 -3.00 4.26
CA VAL A 240 1.00 -3.67 3.18
C VAL A 240 0.26 -3.47 1.86
N LYS A 241 0.93 -2.91 0.86
CA LYS A 241 0.38 -2.71 -0.48
C LYS A 241 0.47 -4.04 -1.25
N LEU A 242 -0.67 -4.54 -1.70
CA LEU A 242 -0.81 -5.78 -2.48
C LEU A 242 -1.22 -5.45 -3.90
N ARG A 243 -0.59 -6.08 -4.87
CA ARG A 243 -0.85 -5.91 -6.30
C ARG A 243 -1.11 -7.26 -6.97
N ALA A 244 -2.04 -7.31 -7.90
CA ALA A 244 -2.32 -8.46 -8.74
C ALA A 244 -1.08 -8.85 -9.57
N GLU A 245 -0.91 -10.14 -9.85
CA GLU A 245 0.08 -10.59 -10.82
C GLU A 245 -0.50 -10.45 -12.22
N ALA A 246 0.10 -9.58 -13.02
CA ALA A 246 -0.35 -9.30 -14.37
C ALA A 246 0.84 -9.27 -15.33
N ARG A 247 0.63 -9.77 -16.56
CA ARG A 247 1.61 -9.72 -17.64
C ARG A 247 0.98 -9.21 -18.91
N ILE A 248 1.76 -8.53 -19.72
CA ILE A 248 1.35 -8.03 -21.02
C ILE A 248 1.81 -9.01 -22.09
N GLU A 249 0.89 -9.48 -22.94
CA GLU A 249 1.16 -10.37 -24.06
C GLU A 249 0.80 -9.65 -25.38
N GLU A 250 1.70 -9.64 -26.35
CA GLU A 250 1.43 -9.14 -27.69
C GLU A 250 0.71 -10.21 -28.54
N SER A 251 -0.37 -9.82 -29.23
CA SER A 251 -1.17 -10.70 -30.08
C SER A 251 -1.67 -9.96 -31.32
N LYS A 252 -1.09 -10.23 -32.50
CA LYS A 252 -1.55 -9.74 -33.82
C LYS A 252 -1.87 -8.23 -33.88
N ASN A 253 -0.90 -7.36 -33.54
CA ASN A 253 -1.05 -5.90 -33.43
C ASN A 253 -2.02 -5.42 -32.36
N ARG A 254 -2.22 -6.17 -31.28
CA ARG A 254 -2.94 -5.76 -30.08
C ARG A 254 -2.23 -6.31 -28.87
N TYR A 255 -2.41 -5.68 -27.73
CA TYR A 255 -1.90 -6.17 -26.46
C TYR A 255 -3.01 -6.75 -25.61
N LYS A 256 -2.67 -7.76 -24.81
CA LYS A 256 -3.53 -8.39 -23.82
C LYS A 256 -2.87 -8.30 -22.46
N ILE A 257 -3.57 -7.79 -21.49
CA ILE A 257 -3.16 -7.85 -20.08
C ILE A 257 -3.80 -9.11 -19.50
N ILE A 258 -2.96 -10.04 -19.08
CA ILE A 258 -3.37 -11.32 -18.49
C ILE A 258 -3.13 -11.24 -16.99
N VAL A 259 -4.20 -11.34 -16.20
CA VAL A 259 -4.12 -11.37 -14.73
C VAL A 259 -4.28 -12.81 -14.26
N THR A 260 -3.27 -13.33 -13.57
CA THR A 260 -3.21 -14.72 -13.09
C THR A 260 -3.43 -14.85 -11.59
N GLU A 261 -3.21 -13.78 -10.82
CA GLU A 261 -3.41 -13.73 -9.38
C GLU A 261 -4.00 -12.38 -8.98
N ILE A 262 -4.88 -12.37 -8.00
CA ILE A 262 -5.49 -11.14 -7.46
C ILE A 262 -5.13 -10.96 -5.99
N PRO A 263 -5.16 -9.74 -5.46
CA PRO A 263 -4.87 -9.50 -4.06
C PRO A 263 -5.78 -10.29 -3.12
N TYR A 264 -5.24 -10.68 -1.97
CA TYR A 264 -5.97 -11.43 -0.97
C TYR A 264 -7.26 -10.74 -0.52
N GLN A 265 -8.34 -11.52 -0.32
CA GLN A 265 -9.69 -11.06 0.03
C GLN A 265 -10.41 -10.25 -1.07
N VAL A 266 -9.87 -10.16 -2.27
CA VAL A 266 -10.57 -9.56 -3.41
C VAL A 266 -11.47 -10.59 -4.08
N ASN A 267 -12.71 -10.21 -4.36
CA ASN A 267 -13.67 -11.01 -5.11
C ASN A 267 -13.46 -10.81 -6.62
N LYS A 268 -13.16 -11.89 -7.36
CA LYS A 268 -12.82 -11.84 -8.80
C LYS A 268 -13.99 -11.30 -9.64
N SER A 269 -15.20 -11.80 -9.43
CA SER A 269 -16.38 -11.35 -10.19
C SER A 269 -16.69 -9.87 -9.97
N ASN A 270 -16.56 -9.37 -8.72
CA ASN A 270 -16.75 -7.96 -8.41
C ASN A 270 -15.66 -7.08 -9.04
N LEU A 271 -14.41 -7.55 -9.06
CA LEU A 271 -13.30 -6.87 -9.73
C LEU A 271 -13.60 -6.72 -11.24
N ILE A 272 -14.00 -7.79 -11.92
CA ILE A 272 -14.33 -7.77 -13.35
C ILE A 272 -15.50 -6.82 -13.63
N LYS A 273 -16.57 -6.87 -12.82
CA LYS A 273 -17.71 -5.94 -12.94
C LYS A 273 -17.25 -4.48 -12.76
N LYS A 274 -16.42 -4.20 -11.75
CA LYS A 274 -15.90 -2.85 -11.50
C LYS A 274 -15.07 -2.31 -12.66
N ILE A 275 -14.21 -3.14 -13.28
CA ILE A 275 -13.45 -2.77 -14.48
C ILE A 275 -14.42 -2.40 -15.62
N ALA A 276 -15.41 -3.27 -15.91
CA ALA A 276 -16.40 -3.03 -16.95
C ALA A 276 -17.20 -1.73 -16.72
N ASP A 277 -17.58 -1.45 -15.48
CA ASP A 277 -18.30 -0.23 -15.12
C ASP A 277 -17.46 1.04 -15.32
N LEU A 278 -16.17 0.99 -14.96
CA LEU A 278 -15.24 2.11 -15.19
C LEU A 278 -14.99 2.37 -16.67
N VAL A 279 -14.93 1.33 -17.50
CA VAL A 279 -14.85 1.46 -18.95
C VAL A 279 -16.11 2.12 -19.52
N LYS A 280 -17.31 1.69 -19.09
CA LYS A 280 -18.59 2.33 -19.49
C LYS A 280 -18.66 3.80 -19.06
N GLN A 281 -18.13 4.16 -17.89
CA GLN A 281 -18.04 5.52 -17.37
C GLN A 281 -16.94 6.36 -18.03
N LYS A 282 -16.16 5.81 -18.97
CA LYS A 282 -14.99 6.44 -19.61
C LYS A 282 -13.92 6.92 -18.60
N LYS A 283 -13.80 6.25 -17.46
CA LYS A 283 -12.74 6.48 -16.48
C LYS A 283 -11.53 5.58 -16.72
N LEU A 284 -11.72 4.44 -17.37
CA LEU A 284 -10.70 3.56 -17.91
C LEU A 284 -10.84 3.54 -19.42
N GLU A 285 -9.91 4.16 -20.11
CA GLU A 285 -9.83 4.18 -21.56
C GLU A 285 -8.82 3.12 -22.05
N GLY A 286 -8.78 2.88 -23.36
CA GLY A 286 -7.83 1.94 -23.95
C GLY A 286 -8.21 0.45 -23.87
N ILE A 287 -9.30 0.07 -23.22
CA ILE A 287 -9.78 -1.33 -23.15
C ILE A 287 -10.80 -1.58 -24.25
N SER A 288 -10.62 -2.70 -25.01
CA SER A 288 -11.52 -3.14 -26.06
C SER A 288 -12.42 -4.31 -25.66
N ASP A 289 -11.90 -5.23 -24.83
CA ASP A 289 -12.65 -6.41 -24.38
C ASP A 289 -12.15 -6.90 -23.01
N LEU A 290 -13.03 -7.55 -22.25
CA LEU A 290 -12.76 -8.07 -20.92
C LEU A 290 -13.43 -9.45 -20.77
N ARG A 291 -12.64 -10.48 -20.51
CA ARG A 291 -13.12 -11.87 -20.38
C ARG A 291 -12.52 -12.55 -19.17
N ASP A 292 -13.31 -13.44 -18.57
CA ASP A 292 -12.84 -14.42 -17.60
C ASP A 292 -12.61 -15.76 -18.33
N GLU A 293 -11.36 -16.16 -18.41
CA GLU A 293 -10.92 -17.42 -19.01
C GLU A 293 -10.41 -18.40 -17.95
N SER A 294 -10.78 -18.18 -16.67
CA SER A 294 -10.35 -19.06 -15.57
C SER A 294 -10.89 -20.48 -15.75
N ASP A 295 -10.03 -21.45 -15.54
CA ASP A 295 -10.36 -22.88 -15.64
C ASP A 295 -9.74 -23.68 -14.49
N ARG A 296 -9.76 -25.03 -14.58
CA ARG A 296 -9.16 -25.92 -13.57
C ARG A 296 -7.63 -25.77 -13.43
N LYS A 297 -6.96 -25.12 -14.40
CA LYS A 297 -5.51 -24.88 -14.37
C LYS A 297 -5.15 -23.61 -13.61
N GLY A 298 -6.12 -22.74 -13.34
CA GLY A 298 -5.92 -21.53 -12.58
C GLY A 298 -6.76 -20.36 -13.02
N MET A 299 -6.56 -19.24 -12.35
CA MET A 299 -7.19 -17.97 -12.65
C MET A 299 -6.58 -17.34 -13.91
N ARG A 300 -7.44 -16.83 -14.80
CA ARG A 300 -7.02 -16.12 -16.01
C ARG A 300 -8.05 -15.06 -16.38
N ILE A 301 -7.82 -13.81 -16.03
CA ILE A 301 -8.61 -12.67 -16.52
C ILE A 301 -7.87 -12.07 -17.70
N VAL A 302 -8.55 -11.90 -18.83
CA VAL A 302 -7.98 -11.36 -20.06
C VAL A 302 -8.60 -9.99 -20.35
N ILE A 303 -7.76 -8.96 -20.40
CA ILE A 303 -8.14 -7.58 -20.74
C ILE A 303 -7.46 -7.24 -22.06
N GLU A 304 -8.22 -7.10 -23.15
CA GLU A 304 -7.68 -6.72 -24.44
C GLU A 304 -7.65 -5.20 -24.58
N THR A 305 -6.50 -4.66 -25.01
CA THR A 305 -6.38 -3.23 -25.26
C THR A 305 -6.83 -2.85 -26.66
N LYS A 306 -7.17 -1.58 -26.89
CA LYS A 306 -7.33 -1.01 -28.23
C LYS A 306 -5.97 -0.96 -28.93
N ARG A 307 -5.97 -0.81 -30.27
CA ARG A 307 -4.73 -0.84 -31.07
C ARG A 307 -3.78 0.32 -30.79
N ASP A 308 -4.35 1.47 -30.47
CA ASP A 308 -3.72 2.75 -30.20
C ASP A 308 -3.42 3.00 -28.71
N ALA A 309 -3.79 2.08 -27.84
CA ALA A 309 -3.59 2.24 -26.39
C ALA A 309 -2.26 1.65 -25.93
N ASN A 310 -1.54 2.39 -25.10
CA ASN A 310 -0.35 1.89 -24.41
C ASN A 310 -0.76 0.91 -23.29
N PRO A 311 -0.35 -0.37 -23.34
CA PRO A 311 -0.80 -1.38 -22.39
C PRO A 311 -0.28 -1.13 -20.96
N ASN A 312 0.88 -0.45 -20.79
CA ASN A 312 1.41 -0.11 -19.47
C ASN A 312 0.56 0.96 -18.79
N ILE A 313 0.14 1.99 -19.55
CA ILE A 313 -0.77 3.04 -19.02
C ILE A 313 -2.11 2.42 -18.62
N VAL A 314 -2.66 1.52 -19.45
CA VAL A 314 -3.91 0.81 -19.12
C VAL A 314 -3.73 -0.02 -17.82
N LEU A 315 -2.62 -0.75 -17.70
CA LEU A 315 -2.32 -1.56 -16.52
C LEU A 315 -2.17 -0.68 -15.25
N ASN A 316 -1.46 0.44 -15.35
CA ASN A 316 -1.29 1.37 -14.25
C ASN A 316 -2.62 1.99 -13.80
N ASN A 317 -3.46 2.37 -14.76
CA ASN A 317 -4.82 2.83 -14.46
C ASN A 317 -5.70 1.74 -13.81
N LEU A 318 -5.56 0.48 -14.20
CA LEU A 318 -6.21 -0.64 -13.54
C LEU A 318 -5.77 -0.77 -12.07
N TYR A 319 -4.48 -0.66 -11.77
CA TYR A 319 -3.97 -0.64 -10.39
C TYR A 319 -4.48 0.56 -9.58
N LYS A 320 -4.58 1.74 -10.19
CA LYS A 320 -5.04 2.97 -9.53
C LYS A 320 -6.54 2.98 -9.20
N TYR A 321 -7.38 2.53 -10.12
CA TYR A 321 -8.84 2.69 -10.02
C TYR A 321 -9.60 1.43 -9.61
N THR A 322 -8.92 0.29 -9.49
CA THR A 322 -9.55 -1.00 -9.18
C THR A 322 -8.86 -1.74 -8.04
N GLN A 323 -9.48 -2.83 -7.59
CA GLN A 323 -8.88 -3.71 -6.58
C GLN A 323 -7.77 -4.63 -7.14
N MET A 324 -7.26 -4.39 -8.36
CA MET A 324 -6.01 -4.99 -8.80
C MET A 324 -4.81 -4.54 -7.96
N GLN A 325 -4.92 -3.42 -7.29
CA GLN A 325 -4.06 -3.02 -6.18
C GLN A 325 -4.92 -2.67 -4.97
N THR A 326 -4.54 -3.16 -3.80
CA THR A 326 -5.23 -2.89 -2.54
C THR A 326 -4.23 -2.78 -1.40
N THR A 327 -4.69 -2.26 -0.26
CA THR A 327 -3.88 -2.19 0.96
C THR A 327 -4.42 -3.16 1.99
N PHE A 328 -3.59 -4.08 2.47
CA PHE A 328 -3.89 -4.97 3.57
C PHE A 328 -3.41 -4.32 4.88
N GLY A 329 -4.35 -3.91 5.72
CA GLY A 329 -4.04 -3.33 7.04
C GLY A 329 -3.74 -4.42 8.06
N ILE A 330 -2.50 -4.53 8.51
CA ILE A 330 -2.09 -5.49 9.54
C ILE A 330 -2.41 -4.91 10.92
N ILE A 331 -3.07 -5.71 11.74
CA ILE A 331 -3.32 -5.46 13.17
C ILE A 331 -3.15 -6.79 13.90
N ASN A 332 -2.01 -7.00 14.52
CA ASN A 332 -1.66 -8.24 15.22
C ASN A 332 -2.22 -8.25 16.65
N LEU A 333 -3.54 -8.23 16.76
CA LEU A 333 -4.25 -8.26 18.04
C LEU A 333 -4.66 -9.69 18.37
N ALA A 334 -4.18 -10.24 19.49
CA ALA A 334 -4.53 -11.58 19.97
C ALA A 334 -4.75 -11.58 21.48
N LEU A 335 -5.35 -12.64 21.99
CA LEU A 335 -5.56 -12.86 23.42
C LEU A 335 -4.30 -13.48 24.03
N VAL A 336 -3.74 -12.81 25.03
CA VAL A 336 -2.65 -13.32 25.88
C VAL A 336 -3.21 -13.49 27.29
N ASN A 337 -3.40 -14.73 27.72
CA ASN A 337 -4.07 -15.06 28.99
C ASN A 337 -5.42 -14.34 29.18
N GLY A 338 -6.26 -14.36 28.14
CA GLY A 338 -7.58 -13.73 28.12
C GLY A 338 -7.59 -12.21 27.96
N VAL A 339 -6.42 -11.55 27.87
CA VAL A 339 -6.29 -10.09 27.70
C VAL A 339 -5.90 -9.76 26.25
N PRO A 340 -6.66 -8.90 25.54
CA PRO A 340 -6.31 -8.49 24.17
C PRO A 340 -5.04 -7.60 24.16
N LYS A 341 -4.04 -7.99 23.34
CA LYS A 341 -2.79 -7.26 23.18
C LYS A 341 -2.40 -7.18 21.71
N VAL A 342 -1.90 -6.00 21.29
CA VAL A 342 -1.24 -5.87 19.98
C VAL A 342 0.20 -6.35 20.15
N LEU A 343 0.62 -7.31 19.34
CA LEU A 343 1.88 -8.01 19.46
C LEU A 343 2.75 -7.76 18.22
N ASN A 344 4.03 -7.55 18.42
CA ASN A 344 5.01 -7.57 17.35
C ASN A 344 5.39 -9.01 16.95
N LEU A 345 6.16 -9.18 15.86
CA LEU A 345 6.53 -10.51 15.37
C LEU A 345 7.29 -11.34 16.42
N LYS A 346 8.25 -10.72 17.12
CA LYS A 346 9.04 -11.41 18.16
C LYS A 346 8.17 -11.90 19.31
N GLN A 347 7.22 -11.05 19.76
CA GLN A 347 6.28 -11.43 20.83
C GLN A 347 5.35 -12.56 20.42
N LEU A 348 4.88 -12.61 19.16
CA LEU A 348 4.09 -13.72 18.66
C LEU A 348 4.87 -15.03 18.70
N ILE A 349 6.13 -15.01 18.25
CA ILE A 349 7.05 -16.15 18.28
C ILE A 349 7.30 -16.60 19.73
N ASP A 350 7.61 -15.67 20.64
CA ASP A 350 7.91 -15.98 22.03
C ASP A 350 6.71 -16.61 22.74
N HIS A 351 5.51 -16.08 22.58
CA HIS A 351 4.30 -16.66 23.18
C HIS A 351 4.02 -18.07 22.65
N TYR A 352 4.24 -18.31 21.36
CA TYR A 352 4.10 -19.64 20.79
C TYR A 352 5.14 -20.62 21.35
N LEU A 353 6.44 -20.23 21.45
CA LEU A 353 7.49 -21.05 21.99
C LEU A 353 7.26 -21.39 23.48
N VAL A 354 6.82 -20.43 24.26
CA VAL A 354 6.43 -20.66 25.69
C VAL A 354 5.29 -21.67 25.78
N HIS A 355 4.31 -21.61 24.88
CA HIS A 355 3.23 -22.59 24.84
C HIS A 355 3.76 -23.97 24.51
N GLN A 356 4.63 -24.11 23.50
CA GLN A 356 5.24 -25.39 23.14
C GLN A 356 6.11 -25.97 24.27
N GLU A 357 6.86 -25.14 24.97
CA GLU A 357 7.63 -25.56 26.15
C GLU A 357 6.72 -26.17 27.22
N ILE A 358 5.54 -25.57 27.48
CA ILE A 358 4.54 -26.09 28.41
C ILE A 358 3.95 -27.43 27.92
N VAL A 359 3.57 -27.50 26.64
CA VAL A 359 2.97 -28.70 26.04
C VAL A 359 3.92 -29.89 26.11
N VAL A 360 5.19 -29.70 25.70
CA VAL A 360 6.22 -30.76 25.70
C VAL A 360 6.54 -31.17 27.16
N ARG A 361 6.64 -30.23 28.09
CA ARG A 361 6.87 -30.53 29.51
C ARG A 361 5.74 -31.34 30.11
N ARG A 362 4.49 -30.96 29.89
CA ARG A 362 3.30 -31.68 30.38
C ARG A 362 3.19 -33.07 29.75
N ARG A 363 3.39 -33.21 28.45
CA ARG A 363 3.45 -34.49 27.76
C ARG A 363 4.52 -35.40 28.35
N THR A 364 5.74 -34.90 28.53
CA THR A 364 6.85 -35.65 29.10
C THR A 364 6.56 -36.08 30.54
N GLN A 365 5.95 -35.23 31.34
CA GLN A 365 5.52 -35.57 32.70
C GLN A 365 4.45 -36.66 32.71
N PHE A 366 3.46 -36.59 31.79
CA PHE A 366 2.43 -37.62 31.62
C PHE A 366 3.05 -38.97 31.25
N ASP A 367 3.96 -38.97 30.26
CA ASP A 367 4.64 -40.18 29.82
C ASP A 367 5.56 -40.75 30.93
N LEU A 368 6.23 -39.91 31.71
CA LEU A 368 7.02 -40.30 32.90
C LEU A 368 6.13 -40.92 33.97
N ASN A 369 4.98 -40.33 34.30
CA ASN A 369 4.07 -40.87 35.29
C ASN A 369 3.52 -42.22 34.85
N LYS A 370 3.19 -42.36 33.58
CA LYS A 370 2.72 -43.63 32.97
C LYS A 370 3.83 -44.70 33.01
N ALA A 371 5.05 -44.34 32.67
CA ALA A 371 6.21 -45.26 32.76
C ALA A 371 6.49 -45.69 34.18
N LYS A 372 6.45 -44.75 35.15
CA LYS A 372 6.60 -45.05 36.59
C LYS A 372 5.51 -45.95 37.15
N ALA A 373 4.26 -45.75 36.76
CA ALA A 373 3.17 -46.60 37.13
C ALA A 373 3.32 -48.03 36.56
N ARG A 374 3.81 -48.12 35.32
CA ARG A 374 4.04 -49.45 34.66
C ARG A 374 5.25 -50.19 35.24
N ILE A 375 6.37 -49.51 35.46
CA ILE A 375 7.56 -50.14 36.05
C ILE A 375 7.33 -50.66 37.46
N HIS A 376 6.51 -49.91 38.24
CA HIS A 376 6.10 -50.33 39.58
C HIS A 376 5.36 -51.66 39.56
N ILE A 377 4.50 -51.90 38.57
CA ILE A 377 3.79 -53.18 38.39
C ILE A 377 4.80 -54.26 37.95
N VAL A 378 5.70 -53.96 37.01
CA VAL A 378 6.68 -54.93 36.50
C VAL A 378 7.66 -55.39 37.61
N GLU A 379 8.11 -54.46 38.46
CA GLU A 379 8.93 -54.78 39.66
C GLU A 379 8.23 -55.77 40.57
N GLY A 380 6.93 -55.55 40.86
CA GLY A 380 6.13 -56.44 41.65
C GLY A 380 6.01 -57.84 41.02
N LEU A 381 5.78 -57.90 39.68
CA LEU A 381 5.68 -59.17 38.94
C LEU A 381 7.01 -59.92 38.90
N LEU A 382 8.15 -59.24 38.71
CA LEU A 382 9.46 -59.87 38.75
C LEU A 382 9.76 -60.46 40.13
N LYS A 383 9.51 -59.65 41.18
CA LYS A 383 9.66 -60.13 42.58
C LYS A 383 8.73 -61.28 42.90
N ALA A 384 7.52 -61.31 42.31
CA ALA A 384 6.57 -62.41 42.46
C ALA A 384 7.04 -63.70 41.76
N ILE A 385 7.64 -63.60 40.58
CA ILE A 385 8.19 -64.76 39.87
C ILE A 385 9.37 -65.42 40.58
N ASP A 386 10.20 -64.59 41.21
CA ASP A 386 11.33 -65.03 42.01
C ASP A 386 10.87 -65.75 43.30
N ASN A 387 9.67 -65.51 43.76
CA ASN A 387 9.11 -66.11 44.97
C ASN A 387 7.83 -66.90 44.66
N ILE A 388 7.72 -67.47 43.50
CA ILE A 388 6.45 -67.99 42.96
C ILE A 388 5.82 -69.11 43.73
N ASP A 389 6.60 -70.03 44.31
CA ASP A 389 6.12 -71.16 45.06
C ASP A 389 5.42 -70.71 46.36
N GLU A 390 5.99 -69.72 47.08
CA GLU A 390 5.39 -69.14 48.27
C GLU A 390 4.12 -68.34 47.94
N ILE A 391 4.11 -67.62 46.89
CA ILE A 391 2.95 -66.84 46.40
C ILE A 391 1.79 -67.76 46.02
N ILE A 392 2.07 -68.82 45.27
CA ILE A 392 1.04 -69.84 44.93
C ILE A 392 0.48 -70.49 46.21
N HIS A 393 1.34 -70.78 47.18
CA HIS A 393 0.93 -71.33 48.45
C HIS A 393 -0.05 -70.39 49.19
N ILE A 394 0.32 -69.08 49.29
CA ILE A 394 -0.52 -68.04 49.92
C ILE A 394 -1.87 -67.95 49.20
N ILE A 395 -1.87 -67.83 47.88
CA ILE A 395 -3.09 -67.73 47.10
C ILE A 395 -4.02 -68.93 47.28
N ARG A 396 -3.45 -70.13 47.29
CA ARG A 396 -4.25 -71.41 47.46
C ARG A 396 -4.78 -71.64 48.82
N THR A 397 -4.11 -71.06 49.87
CA THR A 397 -4.47 -71.16 51.27
C THR A 397 -5.37 -70.02 51.78
N SER A 398 -5.54 -69.00 50.98
CA SER A 398 -6.35 -67.84 51.33
C SER A 398 -7.80 -68.01 50.83
N TYR A 399 -8.76 -67.51 51.62
CA TYR A 399 -10.19 -67.49 51.18
C TYR A 399 -10.56 -66.24 50.50
N ASP A 400 -10.41 -65.04 51.18
CA ASP A 400 -10.65 -63.70 50.61
C ASP A 400 -9.54 -62.70 50.93
N ASP A 401 -8.56 -63.11 51.70
CA ASP A 401 -7.50 -62.27 52.29
C ASP A 401 -6.11 -62.39 51.57
N ALA A 402 -6.11 -62.94 50.35
CA ALA A 402 -4.87 -63.18 49.56
C ALA A 402 -4.15 -61.88 49.25
N LEU A 403 -4.89 -60.81 48.94
CA LEU A 403 -4.33 -59.49 48.63
C LEU A 403 -3.53 -58.93 49.85
N GLU A 404 -4.20 -58.96 51.03
CA GLU A 404 -3.59 -58.42 52.30
C GLU A 404 -2.37 -59.24 52.70
N LYS A 405 -2.44 -60.54 52.60
CA LYS A 405 -1.31 -61.44 52.91
C LYS A 405 -0.10 -61.24 52.03
N LEU A 406 -0.31 -61.05 50.72
CA LEU A 406 0.73 -60.76 49.77
C LEU A 406 1.42 -59.41 50.07
N MET A 407 0.62 -58.39 50.40
CA MET A 407 1.11 -57.08 50.83
C MET A 407 1.95 -57.16 52.10
N GLN A 408 1.42 -57.83 53.12
CA GLN A 408 2.15 -57.98 54.42
C GLN A 408 3.42 -58.78 54.30
N ARG A 409 3.39 -59.89 53.53
CA ARG A 409 4.53 -60.83 53.45
C ARG A 409 5.69 -60.28 52.60
N PHE A 410 5.41 -59.70 51.47
CA PHE A 410 6.41 -59.24 50.48
C PHE A 410 6.60 -57.75 50.39
N GLY A 411 5.76 -56.98 51.13
CA GLY A 411 5.81 -55.54 51.07
C GLY A 411 5.34 -55.00 49.69
N PHE A 412 4.48 -55.71 49.00
CA PHE A 412 3.85 -55.24 47.75
C PHE A 412 2.84 -54.12 48.06
N SER A 413 2.74 -53.18 47.10
CA SER A 413 1.60 -52.24 47.10
C SER A 413 0.29 -53.00 46.69
N GLU A 414 -0.86 -52.41 46.98
CA GLU A 414 -2.16 -52.94 46.60
C GLU A 414 -2.21 -53.18 45.06
N ILE A 415 -1.73 -52.24 44.27
CA ILE A 415 -1.67 -52.33 42.82
C ILE A 415 -0.80 -53.50 42.36
N GLN A 416 0.36 -53.73 43.01
CA GLN A 416 1.27 -54.84 42.71
C GLN A 416 0.60 -56.17 43.07
N ALA A 417 0.06 -56.26 44.29
CA ALA A 417 -0.61 -57.48 44.77
C ALA A 417 -1.86 -57.86 43.90
N GLN A 418 -2.64 -56.87 43.49
CA GLN A 418 -3.76 -57.11 42.55
C GLN A 418 -3.25 -57.59 41.18
N ALA A 419 -2.19 -56.98 40.63
CA ALA A 419 -1.58 -57.41 39.36
C ALA A 419 -1.01 -58.83 39.41
N ILE A 420 -0.53 -59.27 40.60
CA ILE A 420 -0.04 -60.63 40.84
C ILE A 420 -1.21 -61.60 40.86
N LEU A 421 -2.32 -61.27 41.55
CA LEU A 421 -3.52 -62.10 41.58
C LEU A 421 -4.17 -62.27 40.20
N ASP A 422 -4.13 -61.21 39.36
CA ASP A 422 -4.63 -61.22 38.00
C ASP A 422 -3.67 -61.89 36.97
N MET A 423 -2.54 -62.34 37.43
CA MET A 423 -1.50 -62.94 36.57
C MET A 423 -1.92 -64.30 36.01
N ARG A 424 -1.85 -64.42 34.69
CA ARG A 424 -2.16 -65.69 34.00
C ARG A 424 -1.03 -66.71 34.23
N LEU A 425 -1.37 -67.97 34.44
CA LEU A 425 -0.39 -69.09 34.62
C LEU A 425 0.66 -69.21 33.54
N LYS A 426 0.34 -68.80 32.30
CA LYS A 426 1.31 -68.72 31.18
C LYS A 426 2.49 -67.81 31.47
N ARG A 427 2.38 -66.76 32.29
CA ARG A 427 3.44 -65.84 32.64
C ARG A 427 4.51 -66.43 33.61
N LEU A 428 4.26 -67.61 34.11
CA LEU A 428 5.25 -68.35 34.98
C LEU A 428 6.33 -69.04 34.19
N GLN A 429 6.30 -69.08 32.87
CA GLN A 429 7.34 -69.68 32.03
C GLN A 429 8.59 -68.80 32.03
N GLY A 430 9.84 -69.46 31.98
CA GLY A 430 11.10 -68.77 31.99
C GLY A 430 11.25 -67.70 30.89
N LEU A 431 10.70 -67.96 29.68
CA LEU A 431 10.67 -67.02 28.56
C LEU A 431 9.91 -65.73 28.86
N GLU A 432 8.88 -65.80 29.73
CA GLU A 432 8.08 -64.64 30.13
C GLU A 432 8.81 -63.78 31.20
N LYS A 433 9.65 -64.39 32.05
CA LYS A 433 10.54 -63.71 32.99
C LYS A 433 11.56 -62.86 32.24
N GLU A 434 12.15 -63.38 31.17
CA GLU A 434 13.06 -62.62 30.31
C GLU A 434 12.40 -61.44 29.64
N LYS A 435 11.14 -61.60 29.17
CA LYS A 435 10.39 -60.48 28.60
C LYS A 435 10.05 -59.36 29.62
N LEU A 436 9.74 -59.76 30.84
CA LEU A 436 9.48 -58.79 31.91
C LEU A 436 10.77 -58.10 32.34
N GLN A 437 11.90 -58.78 32.33
CA GLN A 437 13.20 -58.16 32.59
C GLN A 437 13.56 -57.09 31.50
N ASN A 438 13.39 -57.46 30.24
CA ASN A 438 13.61 -56.54 29.11
C ASN A 438 12.66 -55.33 29.21
N GLU A 439 11.37 -55.56 29.51
CA GLU A 439 10.40 -54.46 29.75
C GLU A 439 10.82 -53.52 30.90
N PHE A 440 11.39 -54.12 32.01
CA PHE A 440 11.92 -53.34 33.12
C PHE A 440 13.09 -52.46 32.72
N ASP A 441 14.05 -53.02 31.98
CA ASP A 441 15.25 -52.34 31.51
C ASP A 441 14.90 -51.22 30.53
N GLU A 442 13.98 -51.48 29.58
CA GLU A 442 13.46 -50.45 28.65
C GLU A 442 12.72 -49.29 29.39
N LEU A 443 11.87 -49.63 30.35
CA LEU A 443 11.14 -48.63 31.16
C LEU A 443 12.11 -47.81 32.05
N SER A 444 13.11 -48.45 32.62
CA SER A 444 14.16 -47.78 33.44
C SER A 444 14.92 -46.75 32.62
N ALA A 445 15.39 -47.14 31.43
CA ALA A 445 16.04 -46.21 30.51
C ALA A 445 15.13 -45.08 30.05
N LEU A 446 13.84 -45.37 29.77
CA LEU A 446 12.86 -44.38 29.39
C LEU A 446 12.59 -43.37 30.53
N ILE A 447 12.47 -43.84 31.77
CA ILE A 447 12.25 -43.01 32.97
C ILE A 447 13.45 -42.08 33.18
N GLU A 448 14.67 -42.58 33.04
CA GLU A 448 15.90 -41.78 33.11
C GLU A 448 15.91 -40.69 32.04
N GLN A 449 15.67 -41.03 30.78
CA GLN A 449 15.57 -40.09 29.66
C GLN A 449 14.48 -39.01 29.88
N LEU A 450 13.25 -39.41 30.25
CA LEU A 450 12.14 -38.47 30.47
C LEU A 450 12.43 -37.53 31.69
N THR A 451 13.10 -38.06 32.71
CA THR A 451 13.51 -37.27 33.89
C THR A 451 14.60 -36.26 33.51
N GLU A 452 15.54 -36.65 32.67
CA GLU A 452 16.57 -35.74 32.19
C GLU A 452 15.97 -34.61 31.35
N ILE A 453 15.06 -34.90 30.43
CA ILE A 453 14.34 -33.91 29.62
C ILE A 453 13.62 -32.88 30.51
N LEU A 454 12.94 -33.31 31.56
CA LEU A 454 12.23 -32.43 32.49
C LEU A 454 13.16 -31.50 33.28
N ASN A 455 14.36 -31.98 33.61
CA ASN A 455 15.36 -31.24 34.39
C ASN A 455 16.26 -30.35 33.53
N ASN A 456 16.35 -30.62 32.21
CA ASN A 456 17.23 -29.91 31.30
C ASN A 456 16.43 -29.16 30.23
N ARG A 457 16.30 -27.83 30.41
CA ARG A 457 15.57 -27.00 29.46
C ARG A 457 16.14 -27.04 28.04
N HIS A 458 17.45 -27.20 27.91
CA HIS A 458 18.10 -27.29 26.58
C HIS A 458 17.59 -28.53 25.82
N MET A 459 17.52 -29.70 26.43
CA MET A 459 16.99 -30.92 25.81
C MET A 459 15.51 -30.75 25.40
N LEU A 460 14.72 -30.06 26.22
CA LEU A 460 13.33 -29.78 25.91
C LEU A 460 13.20 -28.89 24.67
N LEU A 461 14.06 -27.87 24.53
CA LEU A 461 14.09 -27.00 23.36
C LEU A 461 14.56 -27.72 22.09
N GLU A 462 15.52 -28.66 22.21
CA GLU A 462 15.95 -29.51 21.08
C GLU A 462 14.80 -30.40 20.59
N ILE A 463 13.98 -30.96 21.48
CA ILE A 463 12.79 -31.72 21.10
C ILE A 463 11.81 -30.81 20.28
N ILE A 464 11.62 -29.58 20.71
CA ILE A 464 10.77 -28.63 19.97
C ILE A 464 11.33 -28.35 18.57
N LYS A 465 12.65 -28.18 18.43
CA LYS A 465 13.31 -27.98 17.13
C LYS A 465 13.13 -29.20 16.21
N ASP A 466 13.32 -30.41 16.74
CA ASP A 466 13.16 -31.64 15.97
C ASP A 466 11.73 -31.78 15.48
N GLU A 467 10.77 -31.50 16.35
CA GLU A 467 9.34 -31.56 16.01
C GLU A 467 8.95 -30.51 14.95
N LEU A 468 9.44 -29.27 15.07
CA LEU A 468 9.24 -28.22 14.08
C LEU A 468 9.89 -28.59 12.74
N THR A 469 11.10 -29.20 12.76
CA THR A 469 11.80 -29.67 11.57
C THR A 469 11.04 -30.80 10.88
N GLU A 470 10.46 -31.74 11.65
CA GLU A 470 9.58 -32.78 11.12
C GLU A 470 8.38 -32.18 10.37
N ILE A 471 7.72 -31.17 10.98
CA ILE A 471 6.56 -30.50 10.39
C ILE A 471 6.96 -29.74 9.12
N LYS A 472 8.08 -29.03 9.14
CA LYS A 472 8.63 -28.36 7.95
C LYS A 472 8.85 -29.34 6.82
N THR A 473 9.51 -30.47 7.09
CA THR A 473 9.79 -31.49 6.09
C THR A 473 8.53 -32.11 5.47
N LYS A 474 7.46 -32.27 6.25
CA LYS A 474 6.22 -32.90 5.80
C LYS A 474 5.26 -31.96 5.07
N TYR A 475 5.21 -30.68 5.46
CA TYR A 475 4.11 -29.78 5.10
C TYR A 475 4.55 -28.45 4.49
N ALA A 476 5.84 -28.10 4.52
CA ALA A 476 6.27 -26.83 3.91
C ALA A 476 6.15 -26.89 2.38
N ASP A 477 5.74 -25.78 1.81
CA ASP A 477 5.64 -25.53 0.38
C ASP A 477 6.34 -24.20 0.02
N ASP A 478 6.47 -23.94 -1.27
CA ASP A 478 7.07 -22.70 -1.76
C ASP A 478 6.19 -21.48 -1.46
N ARG A 479 6.85 -20.33 -1.30
CA ARG A 479 6.19 -19.04 -1.18
C ARG A 479 5.33 -18.75 -2.41
N ARG A 480 4.09 -18.33 -2.21
CA ARG A 480 3.16 -17.93 -3.29
C ARG A 480 3.26 -16.46 -3.63
N THR A 481 3.33 -15.59 -2.61
CA THR A 481 3.36 -14.12 -2.78
C THR A 481 4.77 -13.66 -3.09
N LYS A 482 4.94 -12.93 -4.20
CA LYS A 482 6.22 -12.33 -4.59
C LYS A 482 6.46 -11.01 -3.83
N ILE A 483 7.71 -10.64 -3.68
CA ILE A 483 8.13 -9.39 -3.04
C ILE A 483 8.82 -8.56 -4.12
N LEU A 484 8.23 -7.42 -4.47
CA LEU A 484 8.77 -6.48 -5.45
C LEU A 484 9.23 -5.20 -4.74
N ARG A 485 10.14 -4.47 -5.38
CA ARG A 485 10.47 -3.12 -4.91
C ARG A 485 9.24 -2.24 -5.05
N ASP A 486 9.03 -1.35 -4.09
CA ASP A 486 8.04 -0.28 -4.26
C ASP A 486 8.75 0.84 -5.03
N ASP A 487 8.46 0.94 -6.32
CA ASP A 487 8.97 2.01 -7.17
C ASP A 487 8.24 3.36 -6.89
N GLY A 488 7.55 3.45 -5.76
CA GLY A 488 6.73 4.59 -5.36
C GLY A 488 5.27 4.45 -5.80
N ASP A 489 4.42 5.36 -5.37
CA ASP A 489 3.11 5.53 -6.01
C ASP A 489 3.37 6.02 -7.43
N PHE A 490 2.67 5.43 -8.43
CA PHE A 490 2.71 5.97 -9.79
C PHE A 490 2.49 7.48 -9.71
N GLU A 491 3.49 8.26 -10.11
CA GLU A 491 3.24 9.67 -10.34
C GLU A 491 2.11 9.76 -11.36
N ASP A 492 1.18 10.66 -11.19
CA ASP A 492 0.09 10.86 -12.15
C ASP A 492 0.63 11.03 -13.58
N MET A 493 1.87 11.40 -13.69
CA MET A 493 2.66 11.56 -14.90
C MET A 493 2.88 10.24 -15.68
N GLU A 494 3.11 9.10 -14.99
CA GLU A 494 3.28 7.79 -15.62
C GLU A 494 1.97 7.18 -16.15
N LEU A 495 0.84 7.79 -15.80
CA LEU A 495 -0.50 7.35 -16.19
C LEU A 495 -1.02 8.09 -17.44
N LEU A 496 -0.34 9.12 -17.88
CA LEU A 496 -0.70 9.98 -19.00
C LEU A 496 0.30 9.81 -20.14
N GLU A 497 -0.17 9.81 -21.37
CA GLU A 497 0.71 9.90 -22.53
C GLU A 497 1.37 11.29 -22.57
N GLU A 498 2.63 11.33 -22.96
CA GLU A 498 3.29 12.60 -23.22
C GLU A 498 2.77 13.16 -24.54
N GLU A 499 2.06 14.30 -24.43
CA GLU A 499 1.46 14.99 -25.57
C GLU A 499 1.90 16.44 -25.58
N ASP A 500 2.15 16.96 -26.79
CA ASP A 500 2.41 18.38 -27.00
C ASP A 500 1.13 19.20 -26.86
N MET A 501 1.20 20.27 -26.10
CA MET A 501 0.03 21.12 -25.84
C MET A 501 0.39 22.59 -25.78
N PHE A 502 -0.61 23.44 -25.96
CA PHE A 502 -0.56 24.86 -25.66
C PHE A 502 -1.24 25.15 -24.32
N ILE A 503 -0.55 25.89 -23.47
CA ILE A 503 -1.18 26.52 -22.30
C ILE A 503 -1.45 27.95 -22.61
N THR A 504 -2.68 28.38 -22.32
CA THR A 504 -3.14 29.76 -22.48
C THR A 504 -3.55 30.31 -21.13
N ILE A 505 -3.04 31.48 -20.77
CA ILE A 505 -3.39 32.19 -19.54
C ILE A 505 -3.90 33.61 -19.87
N THR A 506 -4.98 34.04 -19.18
CA THR A 506 -5.52 35.40 -19.33
C THR A 506 -5.06 36.32 -18.22
N ASN A 507 -5.20 37.62 -18.45
CA ASN A 507 -4.89 38.67 -17.45
C ASN A 507 -5.71 38.55 -16.16
N LYS A 508 -6.94 38.03 -16.22
CA LYS A 508 -7.79 37.73 -15.05
C LYS A 508 -7.55 36.36 -14.43
N GLY A 509 -6.49 35.62 -14.88
CA GLY A 509 -6.07 34.35 -14.31
C GLY A 509 -6.88 33.14 -14.76
N TYR A 510 -7.56 33.18 -15.91
CA TYR A 510 -8.14 31.99 -16.52
C TYR A 510 -7.05 31.22 -17.27
N ILE A 511 -6.94 29.93 -17.02
CA ILE A 511 -5.94 29.04 -17.62
C ILE A 511 -6.61 27.80 -18.23
N LYS A 512 -6.05 27.32 -19.33
CA LYS A 512 -6.45 26.06 -19.97
C LYS A 512 -5.29 25.46 -20.76
N ARG A 513 -5.36 24.17 -20.99
CA ARG A 513 -4.52 23.46 -21.98
C ARG A 513 -5.33 23.06 -23.19
N ILE A 514 -4.68 23.02 -24.36
CA ILE A 514 -5.28 22.67 -25.64
C ILE A 514 -4.23 21.84 -26.40
N SER A 515 -4.66 20.73 -27.03
CA SER A 515 -3.78 19.98 -27.95
C SER A 515 -3.29 20.86 -29.09
N THR A 516 -2.06 20.67 -29.54
CA THR A 516 -1.46 21.37 -30.67
C THR A 516 -2.27 21.26 -31.95
N ASP A 517 -2.99 20.16 -32.18
CA ASP A 517 -3.86 19.91 -33.34
C ASP A 517 -5.03 20.89 -33.49
N ALA A 518 -5.36 21.64 -32.43
CA ALA A 518 -6.48 22.57 -32.45
C ALA A 518 -6.22 23.88 -33.25
N TYR A 519 -4.96 24.17 -33.62
CA TYR A 519 -4.55 25.39 -34.33
C TYR A 519 -3.96 25.08 -35.72
N LYS A 520 -4.82 25.09 -36.74
CA LYS A 520 -4.38 24.93 -38.16
C LYS A 520 -3.79 26.23 -38.70
N VAL A 521 -2.74 26.10 -39.56
CA VAL A 521 -2.06 27.21 -40.23
C VAL A 521 -3.01 28.00 -41.13
N GLN A 522 -3.00 29.35 -41.03
CA GLN A 522 -3.75 30.25 -41.90
C GLN A 522 -2.80 31.11 -42.79
N HIS A 523 -3.18 31.40 -44.04
CA HIS A 523 -2.41 32.24 -44.94
C HIS A 523 -2.62 33.74 -44.68
N ARG A 524 -1.66 34.57 -45.07
CA ARG A 524 -1.69 36.02 -44.92
C ARG A 524 -3.03 36.63 -45.37
N GLY A 525 -3.58 37.56 -44.54
CA GLY A 525 -4.79 38.33 -44.85
C GLY A 525 -6.08 37.68 -44.35
N GLY A 526 -6.03 36.53 -43.64
CA GLY A 526 -7.16 35.88 -42.97
C GLY A 526 -7.69 36.72 -41.76
N ARG A 527 -8.98 36.64 -41.50
CA ARG A 527 -9.54 37.12 -40.23
C ARG A 527 -9.06 36.22 -39.11
N GLY A 528 -8.45 36.80 -38.07
CA GLY A 528 -7.99 36.08 -36.89
C GLY A 528 -9.07 35.15 -36.31
N VAL A 529 -8.65 34.06 -35.68
CA VAL A 529 -9.54 33.08 -35.06
C VAL A 529 -9.68 33.42 -33.57
N ASN A 530 -10.90 33.44 -33.05
CA ASN A 530 -11.14 33.59 -31.61
C ASN A 530 -10.51 32.44 -30.85
N ALA A 531 -9.49 32.71 -30.07
CA ALA A 531 -8.73 31.71 -29.32
C ALA A 531 -9.38 31.34 -27.98
N MET A 532 -10.30 32.17 -27.45
CA MET A 532 -10.92 31.97 -26.13
C MET A 532 -12.19 32.80 -25.95
N GLY A 533 -13.21 32.26 -25.28
CA GLY A 533 -14.39 33.04 -24.84
C GLY A 533 -14.05 33.90 -23.64
N MET A 534 -14.04 35.23 -23.79
CA MET A 534 -13.59 36.15 -22.77
C MET A 534 -14.73 36.94 -22.09
N LYS A 535 -14.49 37.38 -20.85
CA LYS A 535 -15.34 38.37 -20.18
C LYS A 535 -14.91 39.79 -20.59
N ASP A 536 -15.78 40.77 -20.48
CA ASP A 536 -15.44 42.16 -20.72
C ASP A 536 -14.20 42.59 -19.92
N GLY A 537 -13.20 43.09 -20.63
CA GLY A 537 -11.95 43.60 -20.06
C GLY A 537 -10.91 42.51 -19.67
N ASP A 538 -11.08 41.27 -20.13
CA ASP A 538 -10.04 40.22 -20.07
C ASP A 538 -9.34 40.09 -21.40
N PHE A 539 -8.06 39.61 -21.42
CA PHE A 539 -7.28 39.33 -22.62
C PHE A 539 -6.28 38.21 -22.34
N ILE A 540 -5.83 37.51 -23.38
CA ILE A 540 -4.76 36.52 -23.30
C ILE A 540 -3.49 37.25 -22.93
N LYS A 541 -2.91 36.90 -21.78
CA LYS A 541 -1.65 37.46 -21.28
C LYS A 541 -0.45 36.70 -21.82
N ASP A 542 -0.53 35.36 -21.83
CA ASP A 542 0.55 34.51 -22.32
C ASP A 542 0.00 33.22 -22.96
N MET A 543 0.73 32.68 -23.91
CA MET A 543 0.48 31.40 -24.54
C MET A 543 1.82 30.75 -24.92
N PHE A 544 2.05 29.52 -24.48
CA PHE A 544 3.30 28.81 -24.71
C PHE A 544 3.06 27.31 -24.94
N ALA A 545 3.99 26.70 -25.71
CA ALA A 545 4.00 25.25 -25.91
C ALA A 545 4.70 24.56 -24.72
N THR A 546 4.23 23.39 -24.38
CA THR A 546 4.74 22.52 -23.31
C THR A 546 4.27 21.10 -23.55
N THR A 547 4.88 20.11 -22.86
CA THR A 547 4.36 18.73 -22.85
C THR A 547 3.53 18.47 -21.58
N THR A 548 2.69 17.43 -21.61
CA THR A 548 1.90 17.01 -20.41
C THR A 548 2.75 16.77 -19.19
N HIS A 549 4.02 16.36 -19.36
CA HIS A 549 4.89 15.92 -18.28
C HIS A 549 5.75 17.03 -17.65
N GLN A 550 5.82 18.23 -18.26
CA GLN A 550 6.64 19.32 -17.75
C GLN A 550 6.09 19.93 -16.46
N ASP A 551 7.02 20.44 -15.63
CA ASP A 551 6.70 21.21 -14.43
C ASP A 551 6.50 22.69 -14.82
N LEU A 552 5.38 23.28 -14.37
CA LEU A 552 5.07 24.69 -14.60
C LEU A 552 5.30 25.48 -13.32
N LEU A 553 6.17 26.49 -13.39
CA LEU A 553 6.42 27.46 -12.32
C LEU A 553 5.63 28.74 -12.59
N PHE A 554 4.71 29.08 -11.69
CA PHE A 554 3.87 30.27 -11.75
C PHE A 554 4.42 31.35 -10.85
N PHE A 555 4.97 32.40 -11.42
CA PHE A 555 5.49 33.56 -10.71
C PHE A 555 4.44 34.67 -10.63
N THR A 556 4.31 35.30 -9.47
CA THR A 556 3.27 36.29 -9.21
C THR A 556 3.85 37.70 -9.07
N ASN A 557 3.00 38.70 -9.26
CA ASN A 557 3.33 40.11 -9.06
C ASN A 557 3.83 40.41 -7.64
N LYS A 558 3.48 39.58 -6.64
CA LYS A 558 3.96 39.66 -5.25
C LYS A 558 5.28 38.95 -4.99
N GLY A 559 5.88 38.39 -6.03
CA GLY A 559 7.18 37.72 -5.94
C GLY A 559 7.15 36.35 -5.29
N LYS A 560 6.00 35.69 -5.25
CA LYS A 560 5.88 34.28 -4.91
C LYS A 560 5.98 33.40 -6.16
N VAL A 561 6.30 32.14 -5.96
CA VAL A 561 6.28 31.11 -7.00
C VAL A 561 5.51 29.89 -6.50
N TYR A 562 4.70 29.32 -7.39
CA TYR A 562 3.92 28.10 -7.20
C TYR A 562 4.33 27.10 -8.29
N SER A 563 4.23 25.80 -8.00
CA SER A 563 4.49 24.72 -8.95
C SER A 563 3.22 23.91 -9.20
N LEU A 564 3.01 23.53 -10.45
CA LEU A 564 1.93 22.68 -10.91
C LEU A 564 2.44 21.82 -12.08
N LYS A 565 1.99 20.58 -12.19
CA LYS A 565 2.27 19.76 -13.38
C LYS A 565 1.42 20.22 -14.55
N ALA A 566 1.95 20.18 -15.78
CA ALA A 566 1.22 20.67 -16.95
C ALA A 566 -0.09 19.89 -17.20
N TYR A 567 -0.13 18.58 -16.90
CA TYR A 567 -1.35 17.78 -17.00
C TYR A 567 -2.45 18.17 -15.99
N GLU A 568 -2.11 18.81 -14.87
CA GLU A 568 -3.09 19.28 -13.88
C GLU A 568 -3.88 20.51 -14.36
N VAL A 569 -3.38 21.19 -15.40
CA VAL A 569 -4.13 22.28 -16.07
C VAL A 569 -5.30 21.67 -16.84
N PRO A 570 -6.55 22.10 -16.59
CA PRO A 570 -7.73 21.52 -17.24
C PRO A 570 -7.69 21.66 -18.76
N GLU A 571 -7.96 20.57 -19.46
CA GLU A 571 -8.15 20.58 -20.91
C GLU A 571 -9.48 21.25 -21.28
N ALA A 572 -9.47 22.06 -22.31
CA ALA A 572 -10.66 22.75 -22.76
C ALA A 572 -10.62 23.00 -24.27
N SER A 573 -11.80 23.08 -24.88
CA SER A 573 -11.91 23.42 -26.29
C SER A 573 -11.36 24.81 -26.60
N ARG A 574 -11.02 25.07 -27.86
CA ARG A 574 -10.42 26.34 -28.32
C ARG A 574 -11.25 27.56 -27.87
N THR A 575 -12.54 27.51 -27.94
CA THR A 575 -13.44 28.62 -27.58
C THR A 575 -13.83 28.69 -26.10
N ALA A 576 -13.54 27.66 -25.31
CA ALA A 576 -13.83 27.64 -23.88
C ALA A 576 -12.92 28.60 -23.10
N ARG A 577 -13.44 29.15 -21.98
CA ARG A 577 -12.70 30.07 -21.12
C ARG A 577 -11.60 29.39 -20.29
N GLY A 578 -11.70 28.10 -20.03
CA GLY A 578 -10.84 27.41 -19.09
C GLY A 578 -11.25 27.63 -17.61
N SER A 579 -10.39 27.22 -16.68
CA SER A 579 -10.56 27.34 -15.24
C SER A 579 -9.83 28.54 -14.67
N ASN A 580 -10.32 29.12 -13.57
CA ASN A 580 -9.57 30.15 -12.87
C ASN A 580 -8.41 29.51 -12.10
N ILE A 581 -7.22 30.08 -12.20
CA ILE A 581 -5.98 29.58 -11.59
C ILE A 581 -6.08 29.48 -10.05
N ILE A 582 -6.92 30.28 -9.41
CA ILE A 582 -7.20 30.20 -7.97
C ILE A 582 -7.73 28.82 -7.56
N ASN A 583 -8.37 28.11 -8.49
CA ASN A 583 -8.86 26.74 -8.25
C ASN A 583 -7.73 25.68 -8.31
N LEU A 584 -6.58 26.04 -8.87
CA LEU A 584 -5.45 25.13 -9.07
C LEU A 584 -4.31 25.38 -8.08
N ILE A 585 -4.02 26.66 -7.77
CA ILE A 585 -2.98 27.08 -6.83
C ILE A 585 -3.55 28.06 -5.79
N GLN A 586 -2.96 28.04 -4.59
CA GLN A 586 -3.43 28.88 -3.48
C GLN A 586 -2.85 30.30 -3.53
N ILE A 587 -3.36 31.14 -4.44
CA ILE A 587 -2.95 32.54 -4.55
C ILE A 587 -3.88 33.45 -3.74
N ASP A 588 -3.37 34.59 -3.23
CA ASP A 588 -4.12 35.59 -2.50
C ASP A 588 -5.07 36.38 -3.43
N ALA A 589 -6.14 36.98 -2.91
CA ALA A 589 -7.16 37.65 -3.71
C ALA A 589 -6.64 38.86 -4.53
N ASP A 590 -5.54 39.49 -4.09
CA ASP A 590 -4.87 40.64 -4.70
C ASP A 590 -3.54 40.24 -5.38
N GLU A 591 -3.32 38.95 -5.59
CA GLU A 591 -2.17 38.37 -6.25
C GLU A 591 -2.54 37.90 -7.67
N SER A 592 -1.68 38.16 -8.64
CA SER A 592 -1.88 37.76 -10.03
C SER A 592 -0.62 37.11 -10.60
N VAL A 593 -0.81 36.10 -11.46
CA VAL A 593 0.29 35.45 -12.16
C VAL A 593 0.94 36.41 -13.16
N THR A 594 2.22 36.63 -13.04
CA THR A 594 2.99 37.51 -13.94
C THR A 594 3.61 36.72 -15.07
N GLN A 595 4.25 35.60 -14.78
CA GLN A 595 4.97 34.76 -15.77
C GLN A 595 4.82 33.27 -15.41
N VAL A 596 4.82 32.42 -16.42
CA VAL A 596 4.87 30.97 -16.26
C VAL A 596 6.11 30.44 -16.98
N LEU A 597 6.88 29.59 -16.33
CA LEU A 597 8.01 28.86 -16.92
C LEU A 597 7.69 27.37 -16.96
N ALA A 598 7.87 26.74 -18.10
CA ALA A 598 7.87 25.28 -18.22
C ALA A 598 9.32 24.78 -18.01
N LEU A 599 9.49 23.83 -17.09
CA LEU A 599 10.78 23.23 -16.79
C LEU A 599 10.91 21.87 -17.47
N ASP A 600 12.02 21.66 -18.13
CA ASP A 600 12.41 20.37 -18.69
C ASP A 600 13.31 19.65 -17.69
N LYS A 601 12.89 18.46 -17.23
CA LYS A 601 13.65 17.68 -16.23
C LYS A 601 14.93 17.06 -16.77
N ASP A 602 15.05 16.94 -18.10
CA ASP A 602 16.17 16.25 -18.73
C ASP A 602 17.36 17.19 -19.05
N LYS A 603 17.28 18.49 -18.68
CA LYS A 603 18.35 19.44 -18.88
C LYS A 603 19.24 19.57 -17.65
N GLU A 604 20.56 19.53 -17.95
CA GLU A 604 21.69 19.45 -17.02
C GLU A 604 21.76 20.56 -15.94
N ASP A 605 22.48 20.25 -14.87
CA ASP A 605 22.93 21.13 -13.80
C ASP A 605 23.56 22.42 -14.34
N ASP A 606 23.30 23.58 -13.73
CA ASP A 606 23.86 24.94 -14.00
C ASP A 606 22.87 25.93 -14.66
N GLN A 607 21.55 25.76 -14.52
CA GLN A 607 20.57 26.76 -14.94
C GLN A 607 20.23 27.74 -13.81
N PHE A 608 19.98 28.99 -14.21
CA PHE A 608 19.59 30.07 -13.30
C PHE A 608 18.26 30.67 -13.71
N ILE A 609 17.52 31.17 -12.73
CA ILE A 609 16.35 32.00 -12.96
C ILE A 609 16.74 33.45 -12.78
N ILE A 610 16.41 34.27 -13.78
CA ILE A 610 16.61 35.71 -13.72
C ILE A 610 15.27 36.43 -13.66
N PHE A 611 15.15 37.38 -12.75
CA PHE A 611 13.96 38.16 -12.49
C PHE A 611 14.21 39.62 -12.86
N ILE A 612 13.24 40.30 -13.48
CA ILE A 612 13.27 41.72 -13.75
C ILE A 612 12.04 42.39 -13.15
N THR A 613 12.24 43.54 -12.49
CA THR A 613 11.17 44.34 -11.89
C THR A 613 10.85 45.57 -12.72
N LYS A 614 9.69 46.13 -12.50
CA LYS A 614 9.17 47.34 -13.16
C LYS A 614 10.11 48.53 -12.99
N ASN A 615 10.67 48.69 -11.80
CA ASN A 615 11.59 49.78 -11.47
C ASN A 615 13.05 49.48 -11.89
N GLY A 616 13.29 48.49 -12.72
CA GLY A 616 14.57 48.16 -13.32
C GLY A 616 15.57 47.49 -12.39
N LYS A 617 15.11 46.68 -11.42
CA LYS A 617 15.99 45.79 -10.66
C LYS A 617 16.05 44.42 -11.30
N VAL A 618 17.18 43.75 -11.16
CA VAL A 618 17.43 42.39 -11.67
C VAL A 618 18.00 41.52 -10.57
N LYS A 619 17.60 40.24 -10.58
CA LYS A 619 18.09 39.24 -9.65
C LYS A 619 18.36 37.94 -10.39
N LYS A 620 19.50 37.27 -10.11
CA LYS A 620 19.86 35.95 -10.59
C LYS A 620 19.86 34.98 -9.41
N THR A 621 19.24 33.80 -9.58
CA THR A 621 19.11 32.76 -8.53
C THR A 621 19.26 31.39 -9.17
N SER A 622 20.00 30.45 -8.55
CA SER A 622 20.09 29.06 -9.03
C SER A 622 18.72 28.37 -9.05
N LEU A 623 18.46 27.55 -10.07
CA LEU A 623 17.23 26.81 -10.27
C LEU A 623 16.98 25.79 -9.12
N ASP A 624 18.04 25.18 -8.57
CA ASP A 624 17.98 24.19 -7.50
C ASP A 624 17.21 24.68 -6.25
N LEU A 625 17.22 25.99 -6.02
CA LEU A 625 16.48 26.57 -4.90
C LEU A 625 14.95 26.52 -5.08
N TYR A 626 14.46 26.03 -6.22
CA TYR A 626 13.05 25.95 -6.58
C TYR A 626 12.54 24.51 -6.81
N GLU A 627 13.33 23.47 -6.48
CA GLU A 627 12.93 22.07 -6.63
C GLU A 627 11.76 21.68 -5.72
N ASN A 628 11.71 22.20 -4.49
CA ASN A 628 10.73 21.83 -3.48
C ASN A 628 9.76 22.97 -3.16
N ILE A 629 8.77 23.20 -4.02
CA ILE A 629 7.75 24.24 -3.85
C ILE A 629 6.51 23.65 -3.17
N ARG A 630 6.14 24.21 -2.01
CA ARG A 630 4.91 23.82 -1.30
C ARG A 630 3.66 24.31 -2.05
N LYS A 631 2.52 23.64 -1.88
CA LYS A 631 1.22 24.07 -2.46
C LYS A 631 0.81 25.52 -2.08
N THR A 632 1.32 26.03 -0.96
CA THR A 632 1.10 27.42 -0.50
C THR A 632 2.05 28.43 -1.17
N GLY A 633 2.90 27.98 -2.10
CA GLY A 633 3.93 28.77 -2.72
C GLY A 633 5.12 29.11 -1.79
N ILE A 634 6.18 29.62 -2.39
CA ILE A 634 7.37 30.12 -1.69
C ILE A 634 7.75 31.50 -2.22
N ILE A 635 8.45 32.30 -1.43
CA ILE A 635 8.98 33.59 -1.88
C ILE A 635 10.09 33.35 -2.90
N ALA A 636 9.93 33.91 -4.10
CA ALA A 636 10.91 33.91 -5.19
C ALA A 636 11.78 35.18 -5.23
N ILE A 637 11.18 36.33 -4.95
CA ILE A 637 11.86 37.63 -4.90
C ILE A 637 11.15 38.55 -3.92
N LYS A 638 11.88 39.46 -3.25
CA LYS A 638 11.32 40.60 -2.49
C LYS A 638 11.42 41.89 -3.28
N PHE A 639 10.57 42.84 -3.05
CA PHE A 639 10.49 44.13 -3.72
C PHE A 639 10.74 45.28 -2.75
N ASP A 640 11.19 46.44 -3.32
CA ASP A 640 11.02 47.74 -2.68
C ASP A 640 9.54 48.16 -2.74
N GLU A 641 9.18 49.14 -1.92
CA GLU A 641 7.82 49.67 -1.91
C GLU A 641 7.39 50.22 -3.28
N GLY A 642 6.25 49.75 -3.80
CA GLY A 642 5.69 50.14 -5.09
C GLY A 642 6.36 49.52 -6.33
N ASP A 643 7.25 48.51 -6.17
CA ASP A 643 7.83 47.76 -7.29
C ASP A 643 7.07 46.43 -7.50
N GLU A 644 7.08 45.87 -8.68
CA GLU A 644 6.44 44.63 -9.04
C GLU A 644 7.25 43.84 -10.07
N LEU A 645 7.01 42.53 -10.12
CA LEU A 645 7.64 41.60 -11.07
C LEU A 645 7.08 41.82 -12.48
N ILE A 646 7.96 41.99 -13.48
CA ILE A 646 7.56 42.12 -14.88
C ILE A 646 7.75 40.83 -15.67
N ASP A 647 8.95 40.19 -15.54
CA ASP A 647 9.27 39.02 -16.32
C ASP A 647 10.27 38.13 -15.59
N VAL A 648 10.28 36.81 -15.95
CA VAL A 648 11.19 35.81 -15.42
C VAL A 648 11.66 34.91 -16.57
N LYS A 649 12.97 34.64 -16.65
CA LYS A 649 13.56 33.76 -17.68
C LYS A 649 14.53 32.77 -17.07
N LEU A 650 14.64 31.61 -17.73
CA LEU A 650 15.75 30.68 -17.52
C LEU A 650 16.95 31.16 -18.30
N VAL A 651 18.11 31.10 -17.68
CA VAL A 651 19.38 31.55 -18.30
C VAL A 651 20.51 30.58 -17.94
N GLU A 652 21.48 30.50 -18.86
CA GLU A 652 22.75 29.78 -18.66
C GLU A 652 23.90 30.77 -18.40
N LYS A 653 25.06 30.26 -18.03
CA LYS A 653 26.27 31.08 -17.89
C LYS A 653 26.66 31.70 -19.25
N ASN A 654 27.31 32.89 -19.23
CA ASN A 654 27.77 33.65 -20.41
C ASN A 654 26.67 34.15 -21.36
N GLU A 655 25.40 34.04 -21.06
CA GLU A 655 24.32 34.59 -21.90
C GLU A 655 24.23 36.12 -21.76
N ASN A 656 23.77 36.77 -22.83
CA ASN A 656 23.42 38.17 -22.82
C ASN A 656 21.92 38.36 -22.74
N VAL A 657 21.49 39.37 -22.00
CA VAL A 657 20.06 39.72 -21.83
C VAL A 657 19.85 41.17 -22.28
N ILE A 658 18.65 41.43 -22.80
CA ILE A 658 18.25 42.78 -23.21
C ILE A 658 17.00 43.21 -22.50
N ILE A 659 17.01 44.40 -21.92
CA ILE A 659 15.86 45.03 -21.25
C ILE A 659 15.34 46.14 -22.19
N VAL A 660 14.01 46.26 -22.26
CA VAL A 660 13.34 47.32 -23.02
C VAL A 660 12.38 48.09 -22.12
N THR A 661 12.41 49.44 -22.24
CA THR A 661 11.53 50.30 -21.45
C THR A 661 10.35 50.84 -22.27
N LYS A 662 9.32 51.27 -21.59
CA LYS A 662 8.10 51.83 -22.20
C LYS A 662 8.39 53.05 -23.06
N LYS A 663 9.34 53.87 -22.68
CA LYS A 663 9.77 55.05 -23.45
C LYS A 663 10.82 54.75 -24.53
N GLY A 664 11.01 53.46 -24.85
CA GLY A 664 11.79 52.99 -26.01
C GLY A 664 13.32 53.06 -25.79
N MET A 665 13.79 52.95 -24.58
CA MET A 665 15.22 52.69 -24.27
C MET A 665 15.44 51.20 -24.14
N SER A 666 16.71 50.76 -24.37
CA SER A 666 17.11 49.36 -24.14
C SER A 666 18.52 49.31 -23.56
N LEU A 667 18.80 48.29 -22.77
CA LEU A 667 20.11 47.98 -22.22
C LEU A 667 20.39 46.49 -22.36
N GLN A 668 21.49 46.13 -23.01
CA GLN A 668 21.99 44.77 -23.13
C GLN A 668 23.20 44.61 -22.20
N PHE A 669 23.21 43.53 -21.40
CA PHE A 669 24.34 43.19 -20.54
C PHE A 669 24.48 41.68 -20.38
N ASN A 670 25.67 41.22 -19.96
CA ASN A 670 25.96 39.82 -19.74
C ASN A 670 25.49 39.38 -18.34
N VAL A 671 24.85 38.20 -18.22
CA VAL A 671 24.32 37.66 -16.96
C VAL A 671 25.41 37.40 -15.91
N ASP A 672 26.65 37.20 -16.30
CA ASP A 672 27.77 36.98 -15.38
C ASP A 672 28.18 38.24 -14.59
N GLN A 673 27.65 39.40 -14.97
CA GLN A 673 27.74 40.62 -14.15
C GLN A 673 26.86 40.54 -12.90
N LEU A 674 25.99 39.53 -12.82
CA LEU A 674 25.09 39.28 -11.69
C LEU A 674 25.66 38.16 -10.80
N ARG A 675 25.89 38.48 -9.53
CA ARG A 675 26.16 37.46 -8.53
C ARG A 675 24.86 36.65 -8.22
N ASP A 676 25.02 35.39 -7.86
CA ASP A 676 23.91 34.55 -7.44
C ASP A 676 23.37 35.04 -6.09
N LEU A 677 22.07 35.20 -5.99
CA LEU A 677 21.36 35.69 -4.81
C LEU A 677 20.39 34.68 -4.28
N SER A 678 20.17 34.72 -2.97
CA SER A 678 19.14 33.88 -2.33
C SER A 678 17.73 34.29 -2.77
N ARG A 679 16.75 33.37 -2.59
CA ARG A 679 15.33 33.59 -2.94
C ARG A 679 14.75 34.87 -2.32
N ASN A 680 15.13 35.21 -1.09
CA ASN A 680 14.58 36.34 -0.32
C ASN A 680 15.27 37.68 -0.62
N ALA A 681 16.15 37.74 -1.62
CA ALA A 681 16.85 39.00 -1.98
C ALA A 681 15.97 39.88 -2.89
N ILE A 682 16.18 41.20 -2.82
CA ILE A 682 15.47 42.21 -3.63
C ILE A 682 16.09 42.33 -5.05
N GLY A 683 17.34 41.97 -5.22
CA GLY A 683 18.09 42.16 -6.49
C GLY A 683 18.93 43.42 -6.50
N VAL A 684 19.53 43.70 -7.66
CA VAL A 684 20.43 44.81 -7.91
C VAL A 684 19.92 45.64 -9.08
N LYS A 685 20.40 46.88 -9.22
CA LYS A 685 20.00 47.77 -10.32
C LYS A 685 20.46 47.20 -11.68
N ALA A 686 19.52 47.03 -12.60
CA ALA A 686 19.76 46.58 -13.97
C ALA A 686 19.90 47.76 -14.95
N ILE A 687 18.96 48.68 -14.89
CA ILE A 687 18.89 49.89 -15.74
C ILE A 687 18.57 51.14 -14.91
N THR A 688 19.06 52.31 -15.32
CA THR A 688 18.63 53.57 -14.73
C THR A 688 17.51 54.15 -15.60
N LEU A 689 16.32 54.19 -15.07
CA LEU A 689 15.10 54.67 -15.75
C LEU A 689 15.08 56.22 -15.76
N ASN A 690 14.52 56.81 -16.83
CA ASN A 690 14.14 58.19 -16.88
C ASN A 690 12.86 58.43 -16.04
N LYS A 691 12.56 59.71 -15.77
CA LYS A 691 11.31 60.08 -15.10
C LYS A 691 10.09 59.54 -15.89
N ASP A 692 9.15 58.91 -15.22
CA ASP A 692 7.92 58.34 -15.75
C ASP A 692 8.16 57.21 -16.79
N ASP A 693 9.29 56.53 -16.73
CA ASP A 693 9.64 55.35 -17.54
C ASP A 693 9.61 54.06 -16.69
N GLU A 694 9.31 52.94 -17.29
CA GLU A 694 9.21 51.63 -16.64
C GLU A 694 9.72 50.52 -17.57
N VAL A 695 10.25 49.44 -17.00
CA VAL A 695 10.60 48.24 -17.77
C VAL A 695 9.32 47.54 -18.20
N ILE A 696 9.25 47.15 -19.48
CA ILE A 696 8.10 46.47 -20.03
C ILE A 696 8.43 45.11 -20.64
N SER A 697 9.67 44.86 -20.99
CA SER A 697 10.09 43.60 -21.61
C SER A 697 11.54 43.29 -21.29
N PHE A 698 11.81 41.99 -21.24
CA PHE A 698 13.09 41.39 -20.96
C PHE A 698 13.24 40.11 -21.78
N ASP A 699 14.38 39.92 -22.49
CA ASP A 699 14.59 38.69 -23.28
C ASP A 699 16.09 38.34 -23.37
N LEU A 700 16.34 37.08 -23.79
CA LEU A 700 17.68 36.56 -24.06
C LEU A 700 18.16 37.05 -25.42
N VAL A 701 19.47 37.23 -25.55
CA VAL A 701 20.11 37.62 -26.79
C VAL A 701 20.87 36.42 -27.34
N LYS A 702 20.45 35.89 -28.47
CA LYS A 702 21.13 34.79 -29.18
C LYS A 702 21.69 35.31 -30.52
N ASP A 703 22.69 34.62 -31.04
CA ASP A 703 23.29 34.97 -32.33
C ASP A 703 22.26 34.83 -33.47
N ASN A 704 22.36 35.74 -34.46
CA ASN A 704 21.48 35.80 -35.64
C ASN A 704 19.99 36.07 -35.35
N GLU A 705 19.70 36.66 -34.19
CA GLU A 705 18.34 37.06 -33.82
C GLU A 705 18.13 38.57 -34.02
N PHE A 706 16.84 38.94 -34.05
CA PHE A 706 16.33 40.30 -34.17
C PHE A 706 15.55 40.68 -32.93
N LEU A 707 15.64 41.89 -32.45
CA LEU A 707 14.71 42.43 -31.47
C LEU A 707 13.48 43.04 -32.21
N ALA A 708 12.33 42.38 -32.11
CA ALA A 708 11.08 43.00 -32.54
C ALA A 708 10.57 43.90 -31.44
N VAL A 709 10.24 45.15 -31.79
CA VAL A 709 9.66 46.14 -30.87
C VAL A 709 8.33 46.62 -31.42
N ILE A 710 7.27 46.49 -30.65
CA ILE A 710 5.90 46.76 -31.07
C ILE A 710 5.30 47.77 -30.08
N SER A 711 4.59 48.76 -30.63
CA SER A 711 3.96 49.84 -29.87
C SER A 711 2.46 49.58 -29.68
N GLU A 712 1.85 50.30 -28.74
CA GLU A 712 0.46 50.19 -28.36
C GLU A 712 -0.50 50.32 -29.56
N ASN A 713 -0.21 51.20 -30.52
CA ASN A 713 -1.04 51.45 -31.68
C ASN A 713 -0.72 50.50 -32.86
N GLY A 714 -0.06 49.36 -32.62
CA GLY A 714 0.18 48.32 -33.62
C GLY A 714 1.32 48.61 -34.61
N TYR A 715 2.17 49.64 -34.39
CA TYR A 715 3.36 49.86 -35.18
C TYR A 715 4.51 49.03 -34.62
N GLY A 716 5.27 48.38 -35.49
CA GLY A 716 6.39 47.57 -35.06
C GLY A 716 7.50 47.50 -36.10
N LYS A 717 8.65 47.04 -35.66
CA LYS A 717 9.85 46.80 -36.47
C LYS A 717 10.67 45.69 -35.82
N LYS A 718 11.58 45.13 -36.55
CA LYS A 718 12.69 44.32 -36.02
C LYS A 718 14.05 45.00 -36.30
N THR A 719 15.00 44.81 -35.39
CA THR A 719 16.38 45.33 -35.50
C THR A 719 17.32 44.18 -35.12
N GLU A 720 18.42 44.00 -35.92
CA GLU A 720 19.37 42.95 -35.58
C GLU A 720 19.99 43.19 -34.19
N LEU A 721 20.06 42.14 -33.37
CA LEU A 721 20.64 42.24 -32.03
C LEU A 721 22.12 42.60 -32.02
N SER A 722 22.86 42.32 -33.09
CA SER A 722 24.23 42.81 -33.31
C SER A 722 24.37 44.32 -33.25
N ASN A 723 23.31 45.07 -33.53
CA ASN A 723 23.27 46.54 -33.40
C ASN A 723 23.19 47.05 -31.96
N TYR A 724 23.02 46.16 -30.97
CA TYR A 724 22.95 46.51 -29.55
C TYR A 724 24.29 46.17 -28.89
N THR A 725 25.01 47.17 -28.45
CA THR A 725 26.31 46.98 -27.75
C THR A 725 26.07 46.50 -26.34
N THR A 726 26.78 45.45 -25.93
CA THR A 726 26.78 44.97 -24.54
C THR A 726 27.38 46.04 -23.63
N GLN A 727 26.68 46.43 -22.58
CA GLN A 727 27.04 47.48 -21.65
C GLN A 727 27.17 46.94 -20.23
N ASN A 728 27.65 47.73 -19.30
CA ASN A 728 27.59 47.45 -17.90
C ASN A 728 26.15 47.66 -17.39
N ARG A 729 25.62 46.75 -16.53
CA ARG A 729 24.33 46.93 -15.86
C ARG A 729 24.28 48.26 -15.09
N GLY A 730 23.10 48.81 -14.93
CA GLY A 730 22.84 50.05 -14.19
C GLY A 730 23.00 51.33 -15.01
N GLY A 731 23.38 51.23 -16.31
CA GLY A 731 23.45 52.37 -17.26
C GLY A 731 22.05 52.87 -17.66
N LYS A 732 22.01 53.99 -18.44
CA LYS A 732 20.73 54.52 -19.00
C LYS A 732 20.29 53.78 -20.27
N GLY A 733 21.14 52.94 -20.85
CA GLY A 733 20.89 52.25 -22.10
C GLY A 733 20.94 53.14 -23.34
N ILE A 734 20.49 52.56 -24.45
CA ILE A 734 20.46 53.22 -25.79
C ILE A 734 19.03 53.20 -26.33
N ARG A 735 18.70 54.17 -27.20
CA ARG A 735 17.36 54.22 -27.80
C ARG A 735 17.15 53.02 -28.74
N THR A 736 16.04 52.28 -28.53
CA THR A 736 15.64 51.16 -29.41
C THR A 736 14.39 51.51 -30.26
N TYR A 737 13.57 52.46 -29.82
CA TYR A 737 12.34 52.87 -30.52
C TYR A 737 12.11 54.37 -30.43
N LYS A 738 11.68 54.97 -31.54
CA LYS A 738 11.33 56.40 -31.58
C LYS A 738 9.81 56.52 -31.40
N ILE A 739 9.44 56.93 -30.22
CA ILE A 739 8.03 57.19 -29.88
C ILE A 739 7.53 58.40 -30.64
N ALA A 740 6.34 58.32 -31.21
CA ALA A 740 5.64 59.43 -31.90
C ALA A 740 4.17 59.37 -31.50
N LYS A 741 3.45 60.48 -31.64
CA LYS A 741 2.01 60.55 -31.32
C LYS A 741 1.15 59.47 -32.00
N LYS A 742 1.54 59.05 -33.22
CA LYS A 742 0.89 58.01 -34.01
C LYS A 742 1.10 56.58 -33.51
N THR A 743 2.24 56.33 -32.87
CA THR A 743 2.64 54.95 -32.45
C THR A 743 2.19 54.63 -31.03
N GLY A 744 2.07 55.62 -30.15
CA GLY A 744 1.97 55.38 -28.72
C GLY A 744 3.26 54.93 -28.11
N ASP A 745 3.24 54.54 -26.86
CA ASP A 745 4.38 54.00 -26.14
C ASP A 745 4.70 52.55 -26.61
N VAL A 746 5.85 52.04 -26.23
CA VAL A 746 6.21 50.64 -26.54
C VAL A 746 5.36 49.74 -25.66
N ALA A 747 4.66 48.77 -26.29
CA ALA A 747 3.82 47.81 -25.62
C ALA A 747 4.58 46.53 -25.23
N CYS A 748 5.42 46.01 -26.13
CA CYS A 748 6.20 44.80 -25.93
C CYS A 748 7.42 44.73 -26.86
N ALA A 749 8.39 43.92 -26.46
CA ALA A 749 9.52 43.56 -27.29
C ALA A 749 9.88 42.07 -27.13
N LYS A 750 10.40 41.46 -28.25
CA LYS A 750 10.72 40.03 -28.25
C LYS A 750 11.91 39.74 -29.15
N ALA A 751 12.81 38.87 -28.71
CA ALA A 751 13.90 38.37 -29.52
C ALA A 751 13.39 37.28 -30.47
N LEU A 752 13.66 37.38 -31.77
CA LEU A 752 13.13 36.53 -32.83
C LEU A 752 14.16 36.17 -33.87
N LYS A 753 14.06 34.98 -34.44
CA LYS A 753 14.68 34.58 -35.69
C LYS A 753 13.81 34.95 -36.89
N ASN A 754 14.36 34.98 -38.10
CA ASN A 754 13.56 35.26 -39.31
C ASN A 754 12.48 34.20 -39.62
N GLU A 755 12.74 32.97 -39.28
CA GLU A 755 11.85 31.83 -39.45
C GLU A 755 10.69 31.79 -38.43
N ASP A 756 10.84 32.52 -37.32
CA ASP A 756 9.85 32.50 -36.26
C ASP A 756 8.50 33.10 -36.71
N GLU A 757 7.44 32.65 -36.07
CA GLU A 757 6.12 33.24 -36.17
C GLU A 757 5.70 33.84 -34.83
N ILE A 758 5.01 34.97 -34.86
CA ILE A 758 4.52 35.62 -33.66
C ILE A 758 3.01 35.81 -33.67
N LEU A 759 2.43 35.78 -32.48
CA LEU A 759 1.04 36.13 -32.22
C LEU A 759 1.00 37.52 -31.60
N LEU A 760 0.41 38.52 -32.31
CA LEU A 760 0.11 39.83 -31.75
C LEU A 760 -1.26 39.80 -31.13
N ILE A 761 -1.35 40.11 -29.84
CA ILE A 761 -2.55 40.05 -29.03
C ILE A 761 -2.99 41.46 -28.66
N SER A 762 -4.23 41.79 -28.98
CA SER A 762 -4.80 43.08 -28.64
C SER A 762 -5.67 43.01 -27.36
N LYS A 763 -5.96 44.23 -26.78
CA LYS A 763 -6.78 44.35 -25.59
C LYS A 763 -8.22 43.80 -25.78
N LYS A 764 -8.75 43.87 -27.03
CA LYS A 764 -10.04 43.26 -27.37
C LYS A 764 -9.93 41.74 -27.68
N ALA A 765 -8.78 41.14 -27.38
CA ALA A 765 -8.53 39.73 -27.60
C ALA A 765 -8.46 39.24 -29.05
N GLU A 766 -8.26 40.13 -29.96
CA GLU A 766 -7.97 39.76 -31.34
C GLU A 766 -6.52 39.33 -31.47
N VAL A 767 -6.29 38.16 -32.03
CA VAL A 767 -4.98 37.57 -32.25
C VAL A 767 -4.67 37.55 -33.74
N ILE A 768 -3.51 38.09 -34.14
CA ILE A 768 -3.01 37.98 -35.49
C ILE A 768 -1.69 37.22 -35.47
N ARG A 769 -1.58 36.18 -36.30
CA ARG A 769 -0.33 35.44 -36.54
C ARG A 769 0.43 36.06 -37.69
N ILE A 770 1.71 36.42 -37.46
CA ILE A 770 2.59 37.09 -38.45
C ILE A 770 3.93 36.34 -38.46
N LYS A 771 4.48 36.11 -39.66
CA LYS A 771 5.87 35.64 -39.81
C LYS A 771 6.85 36.76 -39.50
N ALA A 772 7.91 36.46 -38.72
CA ALA A 772 8.93 37.45 -38.38
C ALA A 772 9.65 37.99 -39.61
N GLU A 773 9.79 37.17 -40.69
CA GLU A 773 10.27 37.60 -42.00
C GLU A 773 9.48 38.79 -42.57
N GLY A 774 8.18 38.87 -42.33
CA GLY A 774 7.31 39.96 -42.80
C GLY A 774 7.40 41.25 -42.01
N ILE A 775 8.17 41.30 -40.93
CA ILE A 775 8.40 42.50 -40.13
C ILE A 775 9.59 43.25 -40.74
N SER A 776 9.42 44.54 -41.02
CA SER A 776 10.51 45.35 -41.61
C SER A 776 11.74 45.48 -40.69
N THR A 777 12.91 45.15 -41.22
CA THR A 777 14.17 45.34 -40.54
C THR A 777 14.60 46.81 -40.64
N LEU A 778 14.65 47.51 -39.51
CA LEU A 778 14.93 48.94 -39.43
C LEU A 778 15.97 49.26 -38.35
N SER A 779 16.60 50.42 -38.45
CA SER A 779 17.56 50.88 -37.46
C SER A 779 16.92 51.16 -36.09
N ARG A 780 17.72 51.13 -35.02
CA ARG A 780 17.27 51.29 -33.61
C ARG A 780 16.37 52.50 -33.39
N SER A 781 16.68 53.65 -33.93
CA SER A 781 16.04 54.96 -33.63
C SER A 781 14.84 55.29 -34.55
N THR A 782 14.17 54.31 -35.13
CA THR A 782 12.96 54.45 -36.00
C THR A 782 11.69 54.07 -35.26
N SER A 783 10.53 54.50 -35.81
CA SER A 783 9.18 54.29 -35.25
C SER A 783 8.46 53.02 -35.79
N GLY A 784 9.09 52.26 -36.68
CA GLY A 784 8.48 51.04 -37.27
C GLY A 784 7.38 51.32 -38.32
N VAL A 785 6.75 50.26 -38.80
CA VAL A 785 5.63 50.24 -39.76
C VAL A 785 4.39 49.65 -39.08
N LEU A 786 3.23 49.89 -39.71
CA LEU A 786 1.96 49.32 -39.19
C LEU A 786 1.93 47.79 -39.41
N LEU A 787 1.86 47.02 -38.31
CA LEU A 787 1.72 45.54 -38.33
C LEU A 787 0.29 45.09 -38.17
N LYS A 788 -0.46 45.75 -37.25
CA LYS A 788 -1.87 45.52 -37.03
C LYS A 788 -2.59 46.85 -36.96
N ASN A 789 -3.73 46.98 -37.68
CA ASN A 789 -4.59 48.13 -37.51
C ASN A 789 -5.36 47.98 -36.19
N THR A 790 -5.13 48.89 -35.25
CA THR A 790 -5.92 49.03 -34.04
C THR A 790 -6.87 50.19 -34.27
N ASP A 791 -8.20 50.00 -34.11
CA ASP A 791 -9.16 51.07 -34.23
C ASP A 791 -8.75 52.21 -33.28
N LYS A 792 -8.39 53.35 -33.86
CA LYS A 792 -7.74 54.47 -33.18
C LYS A 792 -8.47 54.86 -31.88
N GLY A 793 -7.89 54.44 -30.75
CA GLY A 793 -8.38 54.76 -29.39
C GLY A 793 -9.28 53.73 -28.72
N GLU A 794 -9.70 52.70 -29.40
CA GLU A 794 -10.61 51.67 -28.84
C GLU A 794 -9.90 50.31 -28.57
N ASP A 795 -8.77 50.06 -29.22
CA ASP A 795 -7.98 48.83 -29.07
C ASP A 795 -6.46 49.12 -29.00
N ALA A 796 -5.68 48.32 -28.34
CA ALA A 796 -4.26 48.46 -28.20
C ALA A 796 -3.57 47.06 -28.16
N ILE A 797 -2.33 46.99 -28.68
CA ILE A 797 -1.53 45.76 -28.51
C ILE A 797 -1.09 45.70 -27.05
N VAL A 798 -1.26 44.51 -26.45
CA VAL A 798 -0.94 44.27 -25.03
C VAL A 798 0.09 43.15 -24.82
N ALA A 799 0.23 42.20 -25.78
CA ALA A 799 1.19 41.11 -25.67
C ALA A 799 1.64 40.57 -27.03
N VAL A 800 2.83 39.94 -27.02
CA VAL A 800 3.41 39.22 -28.16
C VAL A 800 3.87 37.85 -27.67
N ALA A 801 3.38 36.79 -28.27
CA ALA A 801 3.83 35.43 -28.02
C ALA A 801 4.59 34.86 -29.25
N LYS A 802 5.61 34.04 -29.01
CA LYS A 802 6.32 33.31 -30.08
C LYS A 802 5.55 32.01 -30.36
N TYR A 803 5.27 31.74 -31.62
CA TYR A 803 4.67 30.53 -32.08
C TYR A 803 5.79 29.56 -32.52
N PHE A 804 5.78 28.36 -31.96
CA PHE A 804 6.70 27.29 -32.36
C PHE A 804 5.94 26.33 -33.26
N GLU A 805 6.45 26.12 -34.47
CA GLU A 805 6.06 25.00 -35.33
C GLU A 805 7.26 24.04 -35.30
N GLU A 806 7.04 22.81 -34.91
CA GLU A 806 8.00 21.71 -35.14
C GLU A 806 7.97 21.29 -36.60
#